data_737ac437bda45a3396ef0e8ec3e81680
#
_entry.id   737ac437bda45a3396ef0e8ec3e81680
#
_cell.length_a   1.000
_cell.length_b   1.000
_cell.length_c   1.000
_cell.angle_alpha   90.00
_cell.angle_beta   90.00
_cell.angle_gamma   90.00
#
_symmetry.space_group_name_H-M   'P 1'
#
loop_
_entity.id
_entity.type
_entity.pdbx_description
1 polymer ?
#
loop_
_entity_poly.entity_id
_entity_poly.type
_entity_poly.pdbx_seq_one_letter_code
_entity_poly.pdbx_strand_id
1 'polypeptide(L)'
;MRRTWAMQDDKIIKRARQNYLYEKYMEENHSLNGILDDIREVMTNFENVVKTTNCADKKCMLEKMFNRITKAIEDLQKAVKEKDEKKILESQEALLREARDPLANWLDDIKGSTVTEHSIFNKLSQHWEAEYHKDMDALNVLKPNVLTRVSEYIPEIIAFVQGIIGNGFAYESNGSVYFDVSKFDKQEKHFYAKLVPEAYGDTSSLEEGEGDLSITADKLSEKKSATDFVLWKSSKAGEPWWDSPWGKGRPGWHIECSAMASAIHGKSLDIHTGGVDLKFPHHDNELAQAEAYFDKPYWVSYFLHSGHLTIAGCKMSKSLKNFVTIQDALKKHSSRQLRLAFLLHSWKDTLDYSDNTMNMAVQYEKFLNEFFLNVKCRIRSYSFTKWFNSELELKEKFQFAKDSINIALCDNIDTRTVLDLIRELVANCNVYMNQRKNPNTVLLSEIAKYITKMFIIFGAISSSYDSIGFPIDDEAVSKNVEETVMPYLEILGNFREKVRNCAKTLKANDILQECDRLRDDILPNVGVRLEDSNEGACKVKLVNREELLKEKEIKKKLELEKILEKEKRKTEAAAVAAVKEAQKRISPNDMFRLEKDKYSQFDDKGLPTHDAEGKKISKGLLKKLQKLQQAQEKKYNEYLTSTQNGCL
;
A
#
# COMPACT_ATOMS: atom_id res chain seq x y z
N MET A 1 -7.31 0.23 -11.95
CA MET A 1 -6.52 0.26 -13.19
C MET A 1 -7.24 -0.32 -14.41
N ARG A 2 -8.13 -1.31 -14.27
CA ARG A 2 -8.75 -2.03 -15.39
C ARG A 2 -9.73 -1.23 -16.26
N ARG A 3 -10.41 -0.22 -15.74
CA ARG A 3 -11.31 0.65 -16.51
C ARG A 3 -10.60 1.69 -17.39
N THR A 4 -9.28 1.77 -17.33
CA THR A 4 -8.51 2.78 -18.06
C THR A 4 -8.14 2.40 -19.50
N TRP A 5 -8.28 1.12 -19.85
CA TRP A 5 -7.84 0.57 -21.14
C TRP A 5 -9.00 0.23 -22.08
N ALA A 6 -10.21 0.11 -21.56
CA ALA A 6 -11.38 -0.15 -22.36
C ALA A 6 -11.81 1.14 -23.07
N MET A 7 -11.68 1.20 -24.38
CA MET A 7 -12.19 2.30 -25.24
C MET A 7 -13.72 2.45 -25.16
N GLN A 8 -14.35 1.73 -24.24
CA GLN A 8 -15.79 1.65 -24.04
C GLN A 8 -16.31 2.35 -22.81
N ASP A 9 -15.45 2.60 -21.79
CA ASP A 9 -15.90 3.36 -20.64
C ASP A 9 -16.19 4.78 -21.10
N ASP A 10 -17.48 5.12 -21.19
CA ASP A 10 -17.95 6.47 -21.54
C ASP A 10 -17.23 7.55 -20.72
N LYS A 11 -16.78 7.20 -19.51
CA LYS A 11 -15.96 8.07 -18.64
C LYS A 11 -14.55 8.29 -19.19
N ILE A 12 -13.95 7.29 -19.82
CA ILE A 12 -12.61 7.42 -20.43
C ILE A 12 -12.69 8.19 -21.72
N ILE A 13 -13.68 7.91 -22.55
CA ILE A 13 -13.96 8.67 -23.77
C ILE A 13 -14.20 10.14 -23.42
N LYS A 14 -15.09 10.40 -22.46
CA LYS A 14 -15.34 11.73 -21.92
C LYS A 14 -14.04 12.40 -21.44
N ARG A 15 -13.20 11.69 -20.69
CA ARG A 15 -11.94 12.21 -20.17
C ARG A 15 -10.93 12.54 -21.28
N ALA A 16 -10.88 11.74 -22.35
CA ALA A 16 -10.03 12.01 -23.49
C ALA A 16 -10.45 13.31 -24.21
N ARG A 17 -11.76 13.49 -24.44
CA ARG A 17 -12.31 14.72 -25.03
C ARG A 17 -12.03 15.93 -24.12
N GLN A 18 -12.28 15.81 -22.83
CA GLN A 18 -12.04 16.86 -21.85
C GLN A 18 -10.58 17.33 -21.83
N ASN A 19 -9.63 16.38 -21.83
CA ASN A 19 -8.21 16.73 -21.86
C ASN A 19 -7.86 17.46 -23.17
N TYR A 20 -8.29 16.92 -24.31
CA TYR A 20 -8.04 17.52 -25.61
C TYR A 20 -8.63 18.92 -25.74
N LEU A 21 -9.90 19.09 -25.35
CA LEU A 21 -10.57 20.38 -25.43
C LEU A 21 -9.98 21.42 -24.48
N TYR A 22 -9.55 20.98 -23.29
CA TYR A 22 -8.85 21.85 -22.36
C TYR A 22 -7.48 22.27 -22.88
N GLU A 23 -6.67 21.35 -23.41
CA GLU A 23 -5.35 21.64 -24.01
C GLU A 23 -5.52 22.61 -25.19
N LYS A 24 -6.49 22.35 -26.07
CA LYS A 24 -6.82 23.24 -27.19
C LYS A 24 -7.25 24.62 -26.72
N TYR A 25 -8.08 24.71 -25.68
CA TYR A 25 -8.48 25.99 -25.07
C TYR A 25 -7.27 26.75 -24.53
N MET A 26 -6.30 26.07 -23.90
CA MET A 26 -5.08 26.68 -23.40
C MET A 26 -4.14 27.19 -24.52
N GLU A 27 -4.17 26.55 -25.70
CA GLU A 27 -3.38 26.96 -26.88
C GLU A 27 -4.02 28.11 -27.64
N GLU A 28 -5.34 28.29 -27.57
CA GLU A 28 -6.07 29.37 -28.22
C GLU A 28 -5.82 30.71 -27.50
N ASN A 29 -5.59 31.80 -28.26
CA ASN A 29 -5.45 33.14 -27.70
C ASN A 29 -6.81 33.72 -27.29
N HIS A 30 -7.18 33.56 -26.03
CA HIS A 30 -8.39 34.15 -25.47
C HIS A 30 -8.10 35.54 -24.89
N SER A 31 -9.01 36.50 -25.13
CA SER A 31 -8.97 37.79 -24.44
C SER A 31 -9.24 37.55 -22.94
N LEU A 32 -8.66 38.39 -22.08
CA LEU A 32 -8.87 38.29 -20.62
C LEU A 32 -10.35 38.34 -20.25
N ASN A 33 -11.13 39.20 -20.92
CA ASN A 33 -12.58 39.28 -20.68
C ASN A 33 -13.30 38.00 -21.13
N GLY A 34 -12.90 37.41 -22.27
CA GLY A 34 -13.46 36.16 -22.74
C GLY A 34 -13.25 35.03 -21.74
N ILE A 35 -12.02 34.89 -21.19
CA ILE A 35 -11.72 33.89 -20.15
C ILE A 35 -12.60 34.12 -18.89
N LEU A 36 -12.75 35.36 -18.46
CA LEU A 36 -13.57 35.66 -17.29
C LEU A 36 -15.06 35.38 -17.53
N ASP A 37 -15.57 35.62 -18.73
CA ASP A 37 -16.95 35.32 -19.08
C ASP A 37 -17.19 33.80 -19.16
N ASP A 38 -16.29 33.04 -19.81
CA ASP A 38 -16.34 31.58 -19.85
C ASP A 38 -16.29 30.98 -18.42
N ILE A 39 -15.38 31.47 -17.60
CA ILE A 39 -15.24 30.98 -16.21
C ILE A 39 -16.48 31.29 -15.37
N ARG A 40 -17.16 32.44 -15.57
CA ARG A 40 -18.43 32.74 -14.89
C ARG A 40 -19.52 31.73 -15.25
N GLU A 41 -19.64 31.38 -16.52
CA GLU A 41 -20.60 30.36 -16.98
C GLU A 41 -20.26 28.98 -16.38
N VAL A 42 -18.98 28.60 -16.43
CA VAL A 42 -18.47 27.38 -15.81
C VAL A 42 -18.82 27.34 -14.31
N MET A 43 -18.60 28.42 -13.57
CA MET A 43 -18.88 28.50 -12.13
C MET A 43 -20.37 28.39 -11.81
N THR A 44 -21.23 28.98 -12.64
CA THR A 44 -22.69 28.86 -12.50
C THR A 44 -23.14 27.39 -12.64
N ASN A 45 -22.64 26.69 -13.66
CA ASN A 45 -22.92 25.28 -13.87
C ASN A 45 -22.33 24.41 -12.74
N PHE A 46 -21.13 24.71 -12.28
CA PHE A 46 -20.46 23.97 -11.22
C PHE A 46 -21.16 24.14 -9.86
N GLU A 47 -21.67 25.32 -9.55
CA GLU A 47 -22.46 25.56 -8.35
C GLU A 47 -23.72 24.67 -8.29
N ASN A 48 -24.39 24.50 -9.44
CA ASN A 48 -25.54 23.61 -9.55
C ASN A 48 -25.13 22.13 -9.27
N VAL A 49 -23.98 21.68 -9.79
CA VAL A 49 -23.44 20.35 -9.52
C VAL A 49 -23.14 20.16 -8.02
N VAL A 50 -22.57 21.18 -7.35
CA VAL A 50 -22.32 21.14 -5.90
C VAL A 50 -23.63 21.00 -5.13
N LYS A 51 -24.65 21.78 -5.48
CA LYS A 51 -25.98 21.77 -4.81
C LYS A 51 -26.72 20.44 -4.98
N THR A 52 -26.64 19.82 -6.15
CA THR A 52 -27.34 18.58 -6.47
C THR A 52 -26.61 17.29 -6.03
N THR A 53 -25.37 17.42 -5.56
CA THR A 53 -24.58 16.26 -5.11
C THR A 53 -25.05 15.77 -3.73
N ASN A 54 -25.56 14.54 -3.64
CA ASN A 54 -26.09 13.92 -2.42
C ASN A 54 -25.01 13.29 -1.52
N CYS A 55 -23.85 12.91 -2.06
CA CYS A 55 -22.76 12.30 -1.29
C CYS A 55 -22.00 13.37 -0.51
N ALA A 56 -21.99 13.26 0.82
CA ALA A 56 -21.40 14.27 1.73
C ALA A 56 -19.90 14.49 1.45
N ASP A 57 -19.11 13.43 1.27
CA ASP A 57 -17.67 13.51 1.02
C ASP A 57 -17.37 14.16 -0.34
N LYS A 58 -18.11 13.76 -1.37
CA LYS A 58 -18.01 14.35 -2.71
C LYS A 58 -18.41 15.81 -2.71
N LYS A 59 -19.46 16.17 -1.99
CA LYS A 59 -19.92 17.54 -1.84
C LYS A 59 -18.86 18.41 -1.16
N CYS A 60 -18.30 17.97 -0.05
CA CYS A 60 -17.21 18.68 0.64
C CYS A 60 -15.98 18.91 -0.27
N MET A 61 -15.63 17.92 -1.11
CA MET A 61 -14.54 18.06 -2.07
C MET A 61 -14.85 19.12 -3.14
N LEU A 62 -16.07 19.09 -3.69
CA LEU A 62 -16.51 20.04 -4.71
C LEU A 62 -16.61 21.47 -4.14
N GLU A 63 -17.07 21.64 -2.91
CA GLU A 63 -17.09 22.93 -2.20
C GLU A 63 -15.68 23.51 -2.01
N LYS A 64 -14.71 22.67 -1.62
CA LYS A 64 -13.30 23.10 -1.53
C LYS A 64 -12.73 23.54 -2.88
N MET A 65 -13.08 22.83 -3.95
CA MET A 65 -12.68 23.21 -5.31
C MET A 65 -13.33 24.52 -5.73
N PHE A 66 -14.63 24.69 -5.49
CA PHE A 66 -15.36 25.91 -5.76
C PHE A 66 -14.71 27.12 -5.09
N ASN A 67 -14.39 27.00 -3.79
CA ASN A 67 -13.75 28.08 -3.03
C ASN A 67 -12.35 28.44 -3.56
N ARG A 68 -11.56 27.47 -4.01
CA ARG A 68 -10.24 27.73 -4.62
C ARG A 68 -10.36 28.48 -5.94
N ILE A 69 -11.31 28.10 -6.78
CA ILE A 69 -11.55 28.81 -8.06
C ILE A 69 -12.04 30.21 -7.80
N THR A 70 -12.98 30.41 -6.87
CA THR A 70 -13.47 31.74 -6.49
C THR A 70 -12.33 32.65 -6.03
N LYS A 71 -11.45 32.15 -5.20
CA LYS A 71 -10.25 32.87 -4.76
C LYS A 71 -9.34 33.23 -5.94
N ALA A 72 -9.10 32.30 -6.86
CA ALA A 72 -8.27 32.56 -8.04
C ALA A 72 -8.89 33.65 -8.97
N ILE A 73 -10.23 33.71 -9.06
CA ILE A 73 -10.93 34.80 -9.75
C ILE A 73 -10.68 36.15 -9.07
N GLU A 74 -10.77 36.19 -7.74
CA GLU A 74 -10.51 37.41 -6.96
C GLU A 74 -9.05 37.90 -7.13
N ASP A 75 -8.10 36.98 -7.08
CA ASP A 75 -6.67 37.27 -7.27
C ASP A 75 -6.39 37.83 -8.68
N LEU A 76 -7.01 37.27 -9.72
CA LEU A 76 -6.92 37.79 -11.09
C LEU A 76 -7.53 39.18 -11.20
N GLN A 77 -8.73 39.39 -10.63
CA GLN A 77 -9.41 40.72 -10.64
C GLN A 77 -8.58 41.78 -9.91
N LYS A 78 -7.86 41.38 -8.85
CA LYS A 78 -6.97 42.29 -8.13
C LYS A 78 -5.74 42.64 -9.00
N ALA A 79 -5.09 41.65 -9.65
CA ALA A 79 -3.98 41.89 -10.57
C ALA A 79 -4.37 42.84 -11.72
N VAL A 80 -5.56 42.66 -12.26
CA VAL A 80 -6.12 43.57 -13.31
C VAL A 80 -6.27 45.01 -12.80
N LYS A 81 -6.76 45.22 -11.56
CA LYS A 81 -6.87 46.56 -10.95
C LYS A 81 -5.51 47.20 -10.71
N GLU A 82 -4.50 46.37 -10.35
CA GLU A 82 -3.13 46.82 -10.14
C GLU A 82 -2.40 47.16 -11.47
N LYS A 83 -2.94 46.75 -12.63
CA LYS A 83 -2.38 46.90 -13.99
C LYS A 83 -0.97 46.32 -14.14
N ASP A 84 -0.65 45.25 -13.41
CA ASP A 84 0.62 44.55 -13.48
C ASP A 84 0.50 43.38 -14.47
N GLU A 85 1.01 43.56 -15.70
CA GLU A 85 0.87 42.59 -16.79
C GLU A 85 1.45 41.19 -16.41
N LYS A 86 2.56 41.15 -15.67
CA LYS A 86 3.16 39.88 -15.25
C LYS A 86 2.27 39.14 -14.27
N LYS A 87 1.74 39.85 -13.26
CA LYS A 87 0.80 39.28 -12.30
C LYS A 87 -0.49 38.84 -12.94
N ILE A 88 -1.00 39.59 -13.93
CA ILE A 88 -2.21 39.23 -14.69
C ILE A 88 -2.00 37.88 -15.36
N LEU A 89 -0.85 37.69 -16.05
CA LEU A 89 -0.56 36.42 -16.74
C LEU A 89 -0.44 35.25 -15.75
N GLU A 90 0.33 35.44 -14.67
CA GLU A 90 0.50 34.42 -13.62
C GLU A 90 -0.84 34.04 -12.95
N SER A 91 -1.70 35.03 -12.64
CA SER A 91 -3.02 34.81 -12.03
C SER A 91 -4.01 34.16 -13.01
N GLN A 92 -3.92 34.48 -14.31
CA GLN A 92 -4.72 33.87 -15.36
C GLN A 92 -4.37 32.38 -15.51
N GLU A 93 -3.08 32.03 -15.57
CA GLU A 93 -2.64 30.63 -15.62
C GLU A 93 -3.05 29.87 -14.36
N ALA A 94 -2.94 30.49 -13.19
CA ALA A 94 -3.38 29.91 -11.93
C ALA A 94 -4.89 29.64 -11.91
N LEU A 95 -5.70 30.59 -12.37
CA LEU A 95 -7.16 30.43 -12.48
C LEU A 95 -7.52 29.27 -13.40
N LEU A 96 -6.96 29.23 -14.61
CA LEU A 96 -7.25 28.17 -15.58
C LEU A 96 -6.81 26.78 -15.05
N ARG A 97 -5.72 26.72 -14.29
CA ARG A 97 -5.26 25.49 -13.64
C ARG A 97 -6.21 25.01 -12.54
N GLU A 98 -6.65 25.91 -11.66
CA GLU A 98 -7.63 25.58 -10.59
C GLU A 98 -9.00 25.22 -11.16
N ALA A 99 -9.44 25.86 -12.24
CA ALA A 99 -10.71 25.61 -12.92
C ALA A 99 -10.67 24.44 -13.91
N ARG A 100 -9.55 23.74 -14.08
CA ARG A 100 -9.35 22.72 -15.12
C ARG A 100 -10.51 21.72 -15.23
N ASP A 101 -10.90 21.10 -14.13
CA ASP A 101 -11.93 20.05 -14.18
C ASP A 101 -13.33 20.59 -14.52
N PRO A 102 -13.84 21.67 -13.90
CA PRO A 102 -15.12 22.27 -14.31
C PRO A 102 -15.09 22.84 -15.72
N LEU A 103 -14.01 23.50 -16.12
CA LEU A 103 -13.84 24.05 -17.47
C LEU A 103 -13.83 22.95 -18.53
N ALA A 104 -13.08 21.87 -18.29
CA ALA A 104 -13.03 20.74 -19.20
C ALA A 104 -14.39 20.04 -19.33
N ASN A 105 -15.17 19.93 -18.24
CA ASN A 105 -16.54 19.42 -18.30
C ASN A 105 -17.43 20.32 -19.17
N TRP A 106 -17.41 21.64 -18.94
CA TRP A 106 -18.19 22.60 -19.69
C TRP A 106 -17.83 22.60 -21.19
N LEU A 107 -16.53 22.55 -21.54
CA LEU A 107 -16.05 22.42 -22.91
C LEU A 107 -16.55 21.13 -23.57
N ASP A 108 -16.56 20.01 -22.84
CA ASP A 108 -17.08 18.74 -23.36
C ASP A 108 -18.60 18.78 -23.61
N ASP A 109 -19.36 19.43 -22.72
CA ASP A 109 -20.80 19.56 -22.88
C ASP A 109 -21.16 20.41 -24.13
N ILE A 110 -20.34 21.43 -24.48
CA ILE A 110 -20.58 22.30 -25.65
C ILE A 110 -19.94 21.75 -26.93
N LYS A 111 -18.68 21.31 -26.86
CA LYS A 111 -17.86 20.97 -28.03
C LYS A 111 -17.52 19.46 -28.12
N GLY A 112 -17.91 18.64 -27.16
CA GLY A 112 -17.52 17.22 -27.11
C GLY A 112 -17.94 16.43 -28.35
N SER A 113 -19.12 16.73 -28.92
CA SER A 113 -19.62 16.11 -30.15
C SER A 113 -18.79 16.40 -31.39
N THR A 114 -17.95 17.44 -31.38
CA THR A 114 -17.09 17.81 -32.52
C THR A 114 -15.76 17.07 -32.54
N VAL A 115 -15.42 16.35 -31.46
CA VAL A 115 -14.16 15.58 -31.35
C VAL A 115 -14.36 14.24 -32.06
N THR A 116 -13.77 14.08 -33.23
CA THR A 116 -13.97 12.90 -34.11
C THR A 116 -12.68 12.13 -34.40
N GLU A 117 -11.52 12.66 -34.04
CA GLU A 117 -10.22 12.05 -34.37
C GLU A 117 -9.87 10.92 -33.43
N HIS A 118 -9.64 9.72 -33.97
CA HIS A 118 -9.20 8.54 -33.22
C HIS A 118 -7.87 8.76 -32.48
N SER A 119 -6.99 9.59 -33.03
CA SER A 119 -5.69 9.91 -32.43
C SER A 119 -5.82 10.48 -31.01
N ILE A 120 -6.89 11.24 -30.73
CA ILE A 120 -7.16 11.85 -29.42
C ILE A 120 -7.44 10.78 -28.37
N PHE A 121 -8.27 9.79 -28.71
CA PHE A 121 -8.60 8.69 -27.81
C PHE A 121 -7.41 7.76 -27.59
N ASN A 122 -6.65 7.48 -28.64
CA ASN A 122 -5.47 6.62 -28.58
C ASN A 122 -4.32 7.22 -27.74
N LYS A 123 -4.09 8.53 -27.82
CA LYS A 123 -3.05 9.21 -27.01
C LYS A 123 -3.24 8.99 -25.51
N LEU A 124 -4.46 9.07 -25.01
CA LEU A 124 -4.74 8.85 -23.59
C LEU A 124 -4.46 7.41 -23.18
N SER A 125 -4.88 6.44 -23.99
CA SER A 125 -4.64 5.01 -23.73
C SER A 125 -3.15 4.69 -23.76
N GLN A 126 -2.41 5.17 -24.76
CA GLN A 126 -0.95 4.99 -24.89
C GLN A 126 -0.18 5.59 -23.71
N HIS A 127 -0.58 6.79 -23.27
CA HIS A 127 0.04 7.43 -22.09
C HIS A 127 -0.09 6.55 -20.85
N TRP A 128 -1.30 6.07 -20.55
CA TRP A 128 -1.53 5.24 -19.36
C TRP A 128 -0.91 3.84 -19.50
N GLU A 129 -0.81 3.31 -20.72
CA GLU A 129 -0.09 2.07 -20.98
C GLU A 129 1.39 2.23 -20.63
N ALA A 130 2.03 3.31 -21.07
CA ALA A 130 3.42 3.57 -20.76
C ALA A 130 3.66 3.72 -19.24
N GLU A 131 2.80 4.49 -18.55
CA GLU A 131 2.89 4.64 -17.09
C GLU A 131 2.65 3.31 -16.34
N TYR A 132 1.71 2.49 -16.81
CA TYR A 132 1.48 1.17 -16.23
C TYR A 132 2.71 0.27 -16.37
N HIS A 133 3.30 0.19 -17.55
CA HIS A 133 4.49 -0.64 -17.76
C HIS A 133 5.69 -0.15 -16.95
N LYS A 134 5.86 1.16 -16.83
CA LYS A 134 6.87 1.76 -15.96
C LYS A 134 6.67 1.37 -14.49
N ASP A 135 5.44 1.40 -14.00
CA ASP A 135 5.11 0.98 -12.64
C ASP A 135 5.33 -0.54 -12.44
N MET A 136 4.97 -1.37 -13.44
CA MET A 136 5.20 -2.82 -13.38
C MET A 136 6.69 -3.17 -13.44
N ASP A 137 7.47 -2.51 -14.29
CA ASP A 137 8.92 -2.66 -14.35
C ASP A 137 9.57 -2.25 -13.01
N ALA A 138 9.12 -1.14 -12.40
CA ALA A 138 9.59 -0.69 -11.09
C ALA A 138 9.26 -1.68 -9.95
N LEU A 139 8.18 -2.45 -10.07
CA LEU A 139 7.81 -3.54 -9.16
C LEU A 139 8.48 -4.87 -9.48
N ASN A 140 9.37 -4.92 -10.48
CA ASN A 140 10.01 -6.14 -10.97
C ASN A 140 8.99 -7.22 -11.41
N VAL A 141 7.92 -6.80 -12.10
CA VAL A 141 6.94 -7.69 -12.71
C VAL A 141 7.38 -8.00 -14.14
N LEU A 142 7.46 -9.28 -14.48
CA LEU A 142 7.85 -9.72 -15.83
C LEU A 142 6.84 -9.22 -16.87
N LYS A 143 7.34 -8.83 -18.04
CA LYS A 143 6.50 -8.45 -19.17
C LYS A 143 5.72 -9.67 -19.69
N PRO A 144 4.48 -9.47 -20.21
CA PRO A 144 3.74 -10.53 -20.86
C PRO A 144 4.45 -10.98 -22.15
N ASN A 145 4.29 -12.23 -22.53
CA ASN A 145 4.83 -12.75 -23.80
C ASN A 145 4.11 -12.12 -25.00
N VAL A 146 2.81 -11.86 -24.86
CA VAL A 146 1.97 -11.20 -25.87
C VAL A 146 1.15 -10.13 -25.18
N LEU A 147 1.17 -8.92 -25.73
CA LEU A 147 0.33 -7.80 -25.32
C LEU A 147 -0.64 -7.49 -26.46
N THR A 148 -1.93 -7.58 -26.19
CA THR A 148 -2.99 -7.27 -27.14
C THR A 148 -3.62 -5.91 -26.83
N ARG A 149 -4.05 -5.19 -27.88
CA ARG A 149 -4.75 -3.90 -27.76
C ARG A 149 -6.01 -3.94 -28.60
N VAL A 150 -7.12 -3.53 -28.03
CA VAL A 150 -8.45 -3.57 -28.67
C VAL A 150 -8.44 -2.93 -30.05
N SER A 151 -7.79 -1.76 -30.18
CA SER A 151 -7.69 -1.03 -31.47
C SER A 151 -6.96 -1.80 -32.58
N GLU A 152 -6.18 -2.81 -32.22
CA GLU A 152 -5.44 -3.66 -33.17
C GLU A 152 -6.23 -4.91 -33.57
N TYR A 153 -7.33 -5.24 -32.87
CA TYR A 153 -8.13 -6.47 -33.02
C TYR A 153 -9.57 -6.21 -33.46
N ILE A 154 -9.90 -5.04 -33.99
CA ILE A 154 -11.25 -4.70 -34.41
C ILE A 154 -11.82 -5.69 -35.48
N PRO A 155 -11.05 -6.07 -36.53
CA PRO A 155 -11.54 -7.05 -37.52
C PRO A 155 -11.89 -8.41 -36.86
N GLU A 156 -11.05 -8.90 -35.95
CA GLU A 156 -11.27 -10.15 -35.23
C GLU A 156 -12.49 -10.07 -34.32
N ILE A 157 -12.70 -8.94 -33.63
CA ILE A 157 -13.86 -8.70 -32.79
C ILE A 157 -15.15 -8.71 -33.64
N ILE A 158 -15.17 -8.02 -34.77
CA ILE A 158 -16.32 -8.02 -35.69
C ILE A 158 -16.62 -9.43 -36.17
N ALA A 159 -15.59 -10.18 -36.61
CA ALA A 159 -15.76 -11.56 -37.04
C ALA A 159 -16.28 -12.46 -35.93
N PHE A 160 -15.83 -12.24 -34.69
CA PHE A 160 -16.28 -12.98 -33.52
C PHE A 160 -17.77 -12.71 -33.22
N VAL A 161 -18.20 -11.45 -33.26
CA VAL A 161 -19.63 -11.07 -33.10
C VAL A 161 -20.46 -11.68 -34.22
N GLN A 162 -20.01 -11.64 -35.47
CA GLN A 162 -20.71 -12.28 -36.60
C GLN A 162 -20.86 -13.80 -36.40
N GLY A 163 -19.84 -14.46 -35.83
CA GLY A 163 -19.90 -15.89 -35.49
C GLY A 163 -20.98 -16.20 -34.44
N ILE A 164 -21.07 -15.36 -33.39
CA ILE A 164 -22.13 -15.51 -32.36
C ILE A 164 -23.52 -15.28 -32.96
N ILE A 165 -23.67 -14.29 -33.86
CA ILE A 165 -24.94 -14.08 -34.59
C ILE A 165 -25.26 -15.29 -35.49
N GLY A 166 -24.27 -15.80 -36.23
CA GLY A 166 -24.40 -16.96 -37.10
C GLY A 166 -24.85 -18.22 -36.35
N ASN A 167 -24.37 -18.39 -35.11
CA ASN A 167 -24.79 -19.47 -34.22
C ASN A 167 -26.14 -19.18 -33.53
N GLY A 168 -26.70 -17.99 -33.74
CA GLY A 168 -28.02 -17.60 -33.30
C GLY A 168 -28.12 -17.11 -31.86
N PHE A 169 -27.00 -16.78 -31.19
CA PHE A 169 -26.96 -16.31 -29.81
C PHE A 169 -26.83 -14.79 -29.64
N ALA A 170 -26.95 -14.06 -30.75
CA ALA A 170 -26.95 -12.60 -30.71
C ALA A 170 -27.97 -12.04 -31.74
N TYR A 171 -28.36 -10.78 -31.52
CA TYR A 171 -29.30 -10.07 -32.38
C TYR A 171 -28.92 -8.60 -32.50
N GLU A 172 -29.24 -7.99 -33.65
CA GLU A 172 -29.09 -6.58 -33.90
C GLU A 172 -30.32 -5.79 -33.42
N SER A 173 -30.07 -4.61 -32.83
CA SER A 173 -31.11 -3.64 -32.48
C SER A 173 -30.51 -2.22 -32.57
N ASN A 174 -31.10 -1.36 -33.39
CA ASN A 174 -30.73 0.04 -33.59
C ASN A 174 -29.21 0.28 -33.83
N GLY A 175 -28.59 -0.58 -34.67
CA GLY A 175 -27.15 -0.48 -35.00
C GLY A 175 -26.22 -0.98 -33.89
N SER A 176 -26.75 -1.50 -32.80
CA SER A 176 -26.03 -2.20 -31.74
C SER A 176 -26.32 -3.72 -31.84
N VAL A 177 -25.41 -4.54 -31.34
CA VAL A 177 -25.59 -5.99 -31.24
C VAL A 177 -25.58 -6.45 -29.81
N TYR A 178 -26.56 -7.23 -29.42
CA TYR A 178 -26.74 -7.74 -28.06
C TYR A 178 -26.64 -9.27 -28.05
N PHE A 179 -26.08 -9.81 -26.98
CA PHE A 179 -26.06 -11.24 -26.69
C PHE A 179 -27.42 -11.66 -26.10
N ASP A 180 -28.03 -12.71 -26.64
CA ASP A 180 -29.31 -13.25 -26.21
C ASP A 180 -29.10 -14.29 -25.10
N VAL A 181 -29.02 -13.83 -23.85
CA VAL A 181 -28.80 -14.69 -22.67
C VAL A 181 -29.89 -15.74 -22.55
N SER A 182 -31.14 -15.35 -22.75
CA SER A 182 -32.28 -16.28 -22.62
C SER A 182 -32.23 -17.41 -23.64
N LYS A 183 -31.77 -17.15 -24.87
CA LYS A 183 -31.63 -18.17 -25.91
C LYS A 183 -30.43 -19.06 -25.67
N PHE A 184 -29.32 -18.50 -25.17
CA PHE A 184 -28.14 -19.25 -24.81
C PHE A 184 -28.42 -20.25 -23.67
N ASP A 185 -29.08 -19.82 -22.61
CA ASP A 185 -29.37 -20.61 -21.41
C ASP A 185 -30.42 -21.70 -21.64
N LYS A 186 -31.23 -21.60 -22.71
CA LYS A 186 -32.18 -22.64 -23.09
C LYS A 186 -31.57 -23.84 -23.82
N GLN A 187 -30.30 -23.77 -24.18
CA GLN A 187 -29.60 -24.87 -24.81
C GLN A 187 -29.11 -25.87 -23.78
N GLU A 188 -29.28 -27.18 -23.99
CA GLU A 188 -28.83 -28.22 -23.04
C GLU A 188 -27.35 -28.21 -22.72
N LYS A 189 -26.50 -27.72 -23.63
CA LYS A 189 -25.02 -27.68 -23.50
C LYS A 189 -24.49 -26.37 -22.97
N HIS A 190 -25.29 -25.34 -22.86
CA HIS A 190 -24.91 -24.02 -22.42
C HIS A 190 -25.55 -23.64 -21.10
N PHE A 191 -24.87 -22.88 -20.30
CA PHE A 191 -25.35 -22.40 -19.03
C PHE A 191 -24.73 -21.04 -18.74
N TYR A 192 -25.55 -20.03 -18.46
CA TYR A 192 -25.07 -18.67 -18.15
C TYR A 192 -24.77 -18.52 -16.65
N ALA A 193 -23.86 -17.59 -16.29
CA ALA A 193 -23.40 -17.32 -14.94
C ALA A 193 -22.79 -18.56 -14.26
N LYS A 194 -21.88 -19.26 -14.93
CA LYS A 194 -21.19 -20.46 -14.42
C LYS A 194 -20.33 -20.19 -13.20
N LEU A 195 -19.71 -19.01 -13.12
CA LEU A 195 -18.81 -18.65 -12.03
C LEU A 195 -19.56 -18.11 -10.80
N VAL A 196 -20.71 -17.44 -11.02
CA VAL A 196 -21.52 -16.85 -9.94
C VAL A 196 -23.01 -17.08 -10.24
N PRO A 197 -23.51 -18.31 -10.09
CA PRO A 197 -24.92 -18.63 -10.40
C PRO A 197 -25.94 -17.78 -9.61
N GLU A 198 -25.59 -17.38 -8.39
CA GLU A 198 -26.39 -16.53 -7.52
C GLU A 198 -26.55 -15.09 -8.02
N ALA A 199 -25.68 -14.63 -8.93
CA ALA A 199 -25.77 -13.31 -9.54
C ALA A 199 -26.61 -13.29 -10.82
N TYR A 200 -27.20 -14.43 -11.23
CA TYR A 200 -28.08 -14.48 -12.37
C TYR A 200 -29.29 -13.57 -12.16
N GLY A 201 -29.47 -12.59 -13.06
CA GLY A 201 -30.57 -11.63 -12.95
C GLY A 201 -30.30 -10.42 -12.00
N ASP A 202 -29.14 -10.34 -11.38
CA ASP A 202 -28.74 -9.16 -10.60
C ASP A 202 -28.43 -7.98 -11.54
N THR A 203 -29.41 -7.09 -11.70
CA THR A 203 -29.29 -5.92 -12.56
C THR A 203 -28.25 -4.93 -12.05
N SER A 204 -27.99 -4.85 -10.75
CA SER A 204 -27.02 -3.92 -10.17
C SER A 204 -25.58 -4.28 -10.57
N SER A 205 -25.26 -5.56 -10.60
CA SER A 205 -23.96 -6.05 -11.07
C SER A 205 -23.78 -5.90 -12.58
N LEU A 206 -24.87 -6.02 -13.35
CA LEU A 206 -24.85 -5.76 -14.80
C LEU A 206 -24.64 -4.28 -15.12
N GLU A 207 -25.21 -3.37 -14.32
CA GLU A 207 -25.01 -1.92 -14.44
C GLU A 207 -23.53 -1.49 -14.23
N GLU A 208 -22.82 -2.14 -13.34
CA GLU A 208 -21.37 -1.90 -13.17
C GLU A 208 -20.56 -2.22 -14.44
N GLY A 209 -21.02 -3.19 -15.24
CA GLY A 209 -20.37 -3.63 -16.49
C GLY A 209 -20.67 -2.73 -17.69
N GLU A 210 -21.90 -2.26 -17.83
CA GLU A 210 -22.39 -1.58 -19.03
C GLU A 210 -22.55 -0.06 -18.89
N GLY A 211 -22.48 0.50 -17.66
CA GLY A 211 -22.64 1.95 -17.41
C GLY A 211 -24.04 2.45 -17.81
N ASP A 212 -24.07 3.60 -18.50
CA ASP A 212 -25.35 4.28 -18.88
C ASP A 212 -26.25 3.46 -19.84
N LEU A 213 -25.76 2.33 -20.40
CA LEU A 213 -26.53 1.44 -21.28
C LEU A 213 -27.59 0.63 -20.55
N SER A 214 -27.42 0.43 -19.27
CA SER A 214 -28.36 -0.34 -18.43
C SER A 214 -29.39 0.55 -17.71
N ILE A 215 -29.21 1.89 -17.73
CA ILE A 215 -29.95 2.79 -16.84
C ILE A 215 -31.06 3.57 -17.59
N THR A 216 -30.89 3.89 -18.89
CA THR A 216 -31.85 4.70 -19.62
C THR A 216 -33.00 3.84 -20.19
N ALA A 217 -34.24 4.29 -19.98
CA ALA A 217 -35.44 3.60 -20.49
C ALA A 217 -35.39 3.33 -22.00
N ASP A 218 -34.81 4.25 -22.79
CA ASP A 218 -34.64 4.11 -24.23
C ASP A 218 -33.70 2.96 -24.59
N LYS A 219 -32.62 2.73 -23.82
CA LYS A 219 -31.66 1.65 -24.05
C LYS A 219 -32.16 0.28 -23.57
N LEU A 220 -32.94 0.25 -22.49
CA LEU A 220 -33.63 -0.96 -22.06
C LEU A 220 -34.65 -1.43 -23.08
N SER A 221 -35.28 -0.53 -23.82
CA SER A 221 -36.23 -0.90 -24.90
C SER A 221 -35.55 -1.53 -26.13
N GLU A 222 -34.23 -1.37 -26.31
CA GLU A 222 -33.47 -2.01 -27.37
C GLU A 222 -33.18 -3.51 -27.09
N LYS A 223 -33.20 -3.92 -25.81
CA LYS A 223 -32.89 -5.28 -25.36
C LYS A 223 -34.16 -6.15 -25.32
N LYS A 224 -34.05 -7.45 -25.67
CA LYS A 224 -35.12 -8.42 -25.48
C LYS A 224 -35.32 -8.81 -24.03
N SER A 225 -34.22 -8.83 -23.26
CA SER A 225 -34.20 -9.09 -21.82
C SER A 225 -33.25 -8.13 -21.12
N ALA A 226 -33.55 -7.78 -19.87
CA ALA A 226 -32.70 -6.95 -19.05
C ALA A 226 -31.32 -7.60 -18.79
N THR A 227 -31.22 -8.91 -18.88
CA THR A 227 -30.00 -9.70 -18.71
C THR A 227 -29.11 -9.73 -19.96
N ASP A 228 -29.64 -9.33 -21.13
CA ASP A 228 -28.86 -9.29 -22.37
C ASP A 228 -27.78 -8.19 -22.25
N PHE A 229 -26.60 -8.45 -22.78
CA PHE A 229 -25.47 -7.54 -22.72
C PHE A 229 -24.92 -7.23 -24.11
N VAL A 230 -24.27 -6.05 -24.24
CA VAL A 230 -23.84 -5.52 -25.52
C VAL A 230 -22.57 -6.23 -26.03
N LEU A 231 -22.55 -6.63 -27.28
CA LEU A 231 -21.39 -7.12 -28.03
C LEU A 231 -20.76 -6.02 -28.88
N TRP A 232 -21.59 -5.23 -29.56
CA TRP A 232 -21.20 -4.09 -30.39
C TRP A 232 -22.12 -2.93 -30.11
N LYS A 233 -21.57 -1.76 -29.79
CA LYS A 233 -22.31 -0.55 -29.44
C LYS A 233 -22.28 0.46 -30.59
N SER A 234 -23.42 0.92 -31.05
CA SER A 234 -23.53 2.05 -31.98
C SER A 234 -22.91 3.30 -31.38
N SER A 235 -21.97 3.94 -32.07
CA SER A 235 -21.28 5.12 -31.57
C SER A 235 -22.05 6.41 -31.87
N LYS A 236 -22.04 7.33 -30.90
CA LYS A 236 -22.61 8.67 -31.01
C LYS A 236 -21.56 9.66 -31.52
N ALA A 237 -22.00 10.85 -31.92
CA ALA A 237 -21.07 11.96 -32.24
C ALA A 237 -20.17 12.26 -31.03
N GLY A 238 -18.86 12.39 -31.30
CA GLY A 238 -17.86 12.59 -30.24
C GLY A 238 -17.38 11.30 -29.55
N GLU A 239 -17.73 10.14 -30.06
CA GLU A 239 -17.20 8.85 -29.59
C GLU A 239 -16.30 8.22 -30.68
N PRO A 240 -15.29 7.39 -30.29
CA PRO A 240 -14.54 6.61 -31.29
C PRO A 240 -15.46 5.61 -31.97
N TRP A 241 -15.21 5.33 -33.26
CA TRP A 241 -16.02 4.41 -34.02
C TRP A 241 -15.19 3.66 -35.07
N TRP A 242 -15.63 2.50 -35.44
CA TRP A 242 -15.15 1.69 -36.55
C TRP A 242 -16.31 1.27 -37.43
N ASP A 243 -16.04 1.12 -38.70
CA ASP A 243 -17.03 0.58 -39.65
C ASP A 243 -17.29 -0.91 -39.35
N SER A 244 -18.55 -1.29 -39.33
CA SER A 244 -19.00 -2.68 -39.12
C SER A 244 -20.21 -2.98 -39.98
N PRO A 245 -20.60 -4.26 -40.14
CA PRO A 245 -21.83 -4.62 -40.85
C PRO A 245 -23.11 -4.00 -40.26
N TRP A 246 -23.09 -3.60 -39.01
CA TRP A 246 -24.21 -3.00 -38.26
C TRP A 246 -24.16 -1.46 -38.24
N GLY A 247 -23.17 -0.88 -38.90
CA GLY A 247 -22.93 0.57 -38.92
C GLY A 247 -21.71 0.98 -38.10
N LYS A 248 -21.56 2.30 -37.91
CA LYS A 248 -20.47 2.87 -37.10
C LYS A 248 -20.67 2.60 -35.62
N GLY A 249 -19.69 1.94 -35.01
CA GLY A 249 -19.78 1.53 -33.63
C GLY A 249 -18.46 1.14 -33.02
N ARG A 250 -18.50 0.62 -31.82
CA ARG A 250 -17.37 0.14 -31.05
C ARG A 250 -17.69 -1.15 -30.30
N PRO A 251 -16.66 -1.96 -29.96
CA PRO A 251 -16.88 -3.21 -29.24
C PRO A 251 -17.58 -3.03 -27.90
N GLY A 252 -18.33 -4.00 -27.36
CA GLY A 252 -18.74 -4.19 -25.97
C GLY A 252 -17.53 -4.55 -25.08
N TRP A 253 -17.55 -4.23 -23.77
CA TRP A 253 -16.40 -4.45 -22.86
C TRP A 253 -15.93 -5.91 -22.81
N HIS A 254 -16.87 -6.86 -22.81
CA HIS A 254 -16.57 -8.27 -22.60
C HIS A 254 -16.01 -8.92 -23.86
N ILE A 255 -16.54 -8.55 -25.06
CA ILE A 255 -16.16 -9.15 -26.33
C ILE A 255 -14.69 -8.85 -26.72
N GLU A 256 -14.14 -7.72 -26.24
CA GLU A 256 -12.74 -7.39 -26.46
C GLU A 256 -11.84 -8.53 -25.99
N CYS A 257 -12.02 -8.95 -24.73
CA CYS A 257 -11.22 -10.00 -24.11
C CYS A 257 -11.47 -11.37 -24.76
N SER A 258 -12.72 -11.72 -25.00
CA SER A 258 -13.06 -13.01 -25.65
C SER A 258 -12.44 -13.15 -27.02
N ALA A 259 -12.54 -12.11 -27.87
CA ALA A 259 -12.01 -12.15 -29.21
C ALA A 259 -10.47 -12.14 -29.24
N MET A 260 -9.83 -11.26 -28.44
CA MET A 260 -8.35 -11.18 -28.38
C MET A 260 -7.74 -12.45 -27.79
N ALA A 261 -8.31 -13.00 -26.71
CA ALA A 261 -7.84 -14.26 -26.12
C ALA A 261 -8.03 -15.43 -27.11
N SER A 262 -9.16 -15.50 -27.78
CA SER A 262 -9.43 -16.54 -28.78
C SER A 262 -8.55 -16.44 -30.01
N ALA A 263 -8.19 -15.23 -30.45
CA ALA A 263 -7.25 -15.03 -31.57
C ALA A 263 -5.85 -15.59 -31.27
N ILE A 264 -5.41 -15.56 -29.99
CA ILE A 264 -4.09 -16.06 -29.58
C ILE A 264 -4.14 -17.54 -29.17
N HIS A 265 -5.14 -17.95 -28.38
CA HIS A 265 -5.20 -19.27 -27.76
C HIS A 265 -6.17 -20.23 -28.48
N GLY A 266 -7.01 -19.72 -29.36
CA GLY A 266 -7.97 -20.55 -30.11
C GLY A 266 -9.17 -20.98 -29.25
N LYS A 267 -9.54 -22.26 -29.40
CA LYS A 267 -10.80 -22.81 -28.90
C LYS A 267 -10.79 -23.19 -27.40
N SER A 268 -9.68 -23.02 -26.72
CA SER A 268 -9.55 -23.33 -25.29
C SER A 268 -8.48 -22.47 -24.65
N LEU A 269 -8.69 -22.07 -23.40
CA LEU A 269 -7.78 -21.32 -22.55
C LEU A 269 -7.53 -22.13 -21.29
N ASP A 270 -6.25 -22.39 -20.95
CA ASP A 270 -5.91 -23.20 -19.79
C ASP A 270 -6.22 -22.47 -18.49
N ILE A 271 -5.70 -21.24 -18.33
CA ILE A 271 -5.84 -20.44 -17.11
C ILE A 271 -6.25 -19.02 -17.47
N HIS A 272 -7.36 -18.55 -16.89
CA HIS A 272 -7.80 -17.15 -16.96
C HIS A 272 -7.71 -16.50 -15.59
N THR A 273 -7.08 -15.32 -15.51
CA THR A 273 -6.84 -14.65 -14.24
C THR A 273 -7.49 -13.27 -14.19
N GLY A 274 -7.92 -12.89 -13.00
CA GLY A 274 -8.48 -11.56 -12.79
C GLY A 274 -8.64 -11.20 -11.32
N GLY A 275 -9.22 -10.04 -11.02
CA GLY A 275 -9.68 -9.73 -9.67
C GLY A 275 -11.04 -10.35 -9.40
N VAL A 276 -11.39 -10.52 -8.14
CA VAL A 276 -12.69 -11.07 -7.72
C VAL A 276 -13.86 -10.27 -8.28
N ASP A 277 -13.70 -8.96 -8.49
CA ASP A 277 -14.68 -8.06 -9.09
C ASP A 277 -14.97 -8.31 -10.58
N LEU A 278 -14.10 -9.05 -11.27
CA LEU A 278 -14.31 -9.42 -12.66
C LEU A 278 -15.02 -10.78 -12.82
N LYS A 279 -15.15 -11.53 -11.74
CA LYS A 279 -15.76 -12.85 -11.76
C LYS A 279 -17.13 -12.80 -12.42
N PHE A 280 -17.93 -11.84 -12.00
CA PHE A 280 -19.21 -11.49 -12.61
C PHE A 280 -19.36 -9.96 -12.71
N PRO A 281 -19.90 -9.40 -13.81
CA PRO A 281 -20.38 -10.12 -15.00
C PRO A 281 -19.29 -10.41 -16.05
N HIS A 282 -18.05 -9.86 -15.91
CA HIS A 282 -17.07 -9.81 -17.01
C HIS A 282 -16.64 -11.20 -17.48
N HIS A 283 -16.08 -12.04 -16.61
CA HIS A 283 -15.58 -13.36 -16.98
C HIS A 283 -16.72 -14.35 -17.32
N ASP A 284 -17.89 -14.24 -16.68
CA ASP A 284 -19.05 -15.03 -17.07
C ASP A 284 -19.57 -14.65 -18.47
N ASN A 285 -19.54 -13.36 -18.82
CA ASN A 285 -19.88 -12.90 -20.16
C ASN A 285 -18.85 -13.35 -21.21
N GLU A 286 -17.56 -13.34 -20.87
CA GLU A 286 -16.51 -13.87 -21.75
C GLU A 286 -16.71 -15.38 -22.02
N LEU A 287 -17.04 -16.15 -20.97
CA LEU A 287 -17.37 -17.57 -21.11
C LEU A 287 -18.55 -17.76 -22.07
N ALA A 288 -19.65 -17.04 -21.82
CA ALA A 288 -20.85 -17.15 -22.66
C ALA A 288 -20.56 -16.80 -24.13
N GLN A 289 -19.79 -15.73 -24.38
CA GLN A 289 -19.39 -15.30 -25.71
C GLN A 289 -18.52 -16.34 -26.44
N ALA A 290 -17.52 -16.88 -25.76
CA ALA A 290 -16.61 -17.85 -26.38
C ALA A 290 -17.32 -19.20 -26.61
N GLU A 291 -18.13 -19.66 -25.66
CA GLU A 291 -18.93 -20.87 -25.80
C GLU A 291 -19.98 -20.73 -26.93
N ALA A 292 -20.61 -19.59 -27.05
CA ALA A 292 -21.55 -19.29 -28.14
C ALA A 292 -20.84 -19.22 -29.51
N TYR A 293 -19.62 -18.67 -29.57
CA TYR A 293 -18.86 -18.59 -30.81
C TYR A 293 -18.35 -19.95 -31.28
N PHE A 294 -17.73 -20.73 -30.37
CA PHE A 294 -17.19 -22.05 -30.70
C PHE A 294 -18.21 -23.18 -30.67
N ASP A 295 -19.41 -22.91 -30.22
CA ASP A 295 -20.51 -23.87 -30.00
C ASP A 295 -20.07 -25.06 -29.11
N LYS A 296 -19.37 -24.74 -27.99
CA LYS A 296 -18.80 -25.69 -27.04
C LYS A 296 -19.29 -25.41 -25.61
N PRO A 297 -19.42 -26.44 -24.74
CA PRO A 297 -19.89 -26.27 -23.37
C PRO A 297 -18.83 -25.70 -22.40
N TYR A 298 -17.62 -25.50 -22.87
CA TYR A 298 -16.51 -24.95 -22.05
C TYR A 298 -15.48 -24.25 -22.94
N TRP A 299 -14.83 -23.23 -22.39
CA TRP A 299 -13.72 -22.48 -23.01
C TRP A 299 -12.48 -22.41 -22.11
N VAL A 300 -12.66 -22.09 -20.80
CA VAL A 300 -11.58 -21.93 -19.81
C VAL A 300 -11.55 -23.12 -18.86
N SER A 301 -10.36 -23.69 -18.62
CA SER A 301 -10.16 -24.82 -17.70
C SER A 301 -10.09 -24.38 -16.23
N TYR A 302 -9.36 -23.29 -15.94
CA TYR A 302 -9.16 -22.80 -14.56
C TYR A 302 -9.28 -21.29 -14.48
N PHE A 303 -9.94 -20.79 -13.45
CA PHE A 303 -10.01 -19.38 -13.12
C PHE A 303 -9.27 -19.08 -11.82
N LEU A 304 -8.45 -18.01 -11.81
CA LEU A 304 -7.78 -17.49 -10.62
C LEU A 304 -8.24 -16.04 -10.37
N HIS A 305 -8.99 -15.83 -9.29
CA HIS A 305 -9.50 -14.52 -8.92
C HIS A 305 -8.81 -13.99 -7.66
N SER A 306 -8.02 -12.92 -7.80
CA SER A 306 -7.36 -12.28 -6.66
C SER A 306 -8.33 -11.45 -5.82
N GLY A 307 -8.09 -11.40 -4.51
CA GLY A 307 -8.82 -10.53 -3.59
C GLY A 307 -8.61 -9.05 -3.86
N HIS A 308 -9.37 -8.20 -3.16
CA HIS A 308 -9.26 -6.76 -3.25
C HIS A 308 -8.04 -6.22 -2.47
N LEU A 309 -7.57 -5.05 -2.89
CA LEU A 309 -6.66 -4.24 -2.10
C LEU A 309 -7.45 -3.12 -1.42
N THR A 310 -7.33 -3.03 -0.09
CA THR A 310 -7.94 -1.97 0.72
C THR A 310 -6.86 -1.06 1.32
N ILE A 311 -7.25 0.13 1.77
CA ILE A 311 -6.41 1.06 2.52
C ILE A 311 -7.16 1.43 3.78
N ALA A 312 -6.58 1.16 4.95
CA ALA A 312 -7.21 1.39 6.25
C ALA A 312 -8.63 0.76 6.35
N GLY A 313 -8.78 -0.47 5.83
CA GLY A 313 -10.04 -1.20 5.83
C GLY A 313 -11.08 -0.73 4.80
N CYS A 314 -10.81 0.33 4.03
CA CYS A 314 -11.72 0.87 3.03
C CYS A 314 -11.30 0.47 1.62
N LYS A 315 -12.28 0.12 0.75
CA LYS A 315 -12.01 -0.15 -0.68
C LYS A 315 -11.36 1.09 -1.31
N MET A 316 -10.25 0.88 -2.03
CA MET A 316 -9.60 1.95 -2.78
C MET A 316 -10.54 2.54 -3.82
N SER A 317 -10.77 3.86 -3.79
CA SER A 317 -11.64 4.56 -4.73
C SER A 317 -11.04 5.90 -5.14
N LYS A 318 -11.00 6.15 -6.46
CA LYS A 318 -10.59 7.45 -7.01
C LYS A 318 -11.55 8.57 -6.58
N SER A 319 -12.83 8.25 -6.43
CA SER A 319 -13.86 9.21 -6.01
C SER A 319 -13.71 9.64 -4.55
N LEU A 320 -13.21 8.77 -3.69
CA LEU A 320 -12.93 9.04 -2.27
C LEU A 320 -11.53 9.61 -2.04
N LYS A 321 -10.69 9.70 -3.08
CA LYS A 321 -9.27 10.15 -3.01
C LYS A 321 -8.44 9.42 -1.93
N ASN A 322 -8.82 8.18 -1.58
CA ASN A 322 -8.12 7.33 -0.62
C ASN A 322 -7.21 6.29 -1.31
N PHE A 323 -6.74 6.57 -2.50
CA PHE A 323 -5.83 5.66 -3.22
C PHE A 323 -4.37 6.08 -3.02
N VAL A 324 -3.49 5.07 -3.01
CA VAL A 324 -2.03 5.23 -3.04
C VAL A 324 -1.54 4.76 -4.41
N THR A 325 -0.77 5.59 -5.10
CA THR A 325 -0.14 5.17 -6.36
C THR A 325 1.04 4.24 -6.07
N ILE A 326 1.41 3.41 -7.06
CA ILE A 326 2.61 2.56 -6.96
C ILE A 326 3.84 3.43 -6.74
N GLN A 327 3.95 4.57 -7.43
CA GLN A 327 5.04 5.53 -7.26
C GLN A 327 5.10 6.11 -5.84
N ASP A 328 3.95 6.42 -5.21
CA ASP A 328 3.93 6.91 -3.83
C ASP A 328 4.28 5.81 -2.82
N ALA A 329 3.89 4.58 -3.08
CA ALA A 329 4.31 3.44 -2.28
C ALA A 329 5.82 3.19 -2.39
N LEU A 330 6.39 3.29 -3.60
CA LEU A 330 7.83 3.13 -3.85
C LEU A 330 8.69 4.26 -3.25
N LYS A 331 8.13 5.45 -2.99
CA LYS A 331 8.84 6.50 -2.21
C LYS A 331 9.07 6.11 -0.75
N LYS A 332 8.23 5.23 -0.20
CA LYS A 332 8.28 4.81 1.21
C LYS A 332 8.92 3.44 1.41
N HIS A 333 8.72 2.54 0.46
CA HIS A 333 9.11 1.13 0.54
C HIS A 333 9.78 0.68 -0.76
N SER A 334 10.73 -0.24 -0.65
CA SER A 334 11.33 -0.86 -1.84
C SER A 334 10.34 -1.77 -2.57
N SER A 335 10.59 -2.04 -3.86
CA SER A 335 9.81 -3.01 -4.64
C SER A 335 9.79 -4.38 -3.97
N ARG A 336 10.92 -4.80 -3.39
CA ARG A 336 11.06 -6.06 -2.64
C ARG A 336 10.13 -6.11 -1.43
N GLN A 337 10.06 -5.01 -0.64
CA GLN A 337 9.18 -4.92 0.52
C GLN A 337 7.70 -5.00 0.12
N LEU A 338 7.30 -4.32 -0.95
CA LEU A 338 5.94 -4.39 -1.48
C LEU A 338 5.62 -5.82 -1.95
N ARG A 339 6.52 -6.48 -2.67
CA ARG A 339 6.32 -7.87 -3.10
C ARG A 339 6.25 -8.84 -1.93
N LEU A 340 7.08 -8.66 -0.90
CA LEU A 340 7.00 -9.46 0.33
C LEU A 340 5.65 -9.27 1.06
N ALA A 341 5.09 -8.06 1.08
CA ALA A 341 3.76 -7.82 1.64
C ALA A 341 2.68 -8.65 0.92
N PHE A 342 2.73 -8.72 -0.41
CA PHE A 342 1.84 -9.58 -1.19
C PHE A 342 2.07 -11.07 -0.94
N LEU A 343 3.33 -11.52 -0.88
CA LEU A 343 3.67 -12.93 -0.70
C LEU A 343 3.33 -13.46 0.70
N LEU A 344 3.40 -12.61 1.73
CA LEU A 344 3.03 -12.95 3.11
C LEU A 344 1.51 -13.07 3.30
N HIS A 345 0.73 -12.71 2.30
CA HIS A 345 -0.72 -12.75 2.32
C HIS A 345 -1.27 -13.72 1.28
N SER A 346 -2.43 -14.31 1.56
CA SER A 346 -3.10 -15.17 0.58
C SER A 346 -3.62 -14.32 -0.57
N TRP A 347 -3.25 -14.64 -1.81
CA TRP A 347 -3.60 -13.86 -2.99
C TRP A 347 -5.11 -13.79 -3.28
N LYS A 348 -5.89 -14.78 -2.82
CA LYS A 348 -7.35 -14.85 -2.96
C LYS A 348 -8.11 -13.97 -1.96
N ASP A 349 -7.46 -13.58 -0.85
CA ASP A 349 -8.09 -12.82 0.23
C ASP A 349 -7.88 -11.32 0.03
N THR A 350 -8.68 -10.50 0.72
CA THR A 350 -8.52 -9.05 0.71
C THR A 350 -7.26 -8.65 1.48
N LEU A 351 -6.36 -7.93 0.83
CA LEU A 351 -5.15 -7.38 1.44
C LEU A 351 -5.36 -5.93 1.85
N ASP A 352 -5.12 -5.60 3.11
CA ASP A 352 -5.10 -4.21 3.57
C ASP A 352 -3.68 -3.63 3.49
N TYR A 353 -3.49 -2.58 2.68
CA TYR A 353 -2.25 -1.82 2.64
C TYR A 353 -2.21 -0.88 3.84
N SER A 354 -1.55 -1.31 4.89
CA SER A 354 -1.41 -0.61 6.16
C SER A 354 0.05 -0.62 6.63
N ASP A 355 0.37 0.27 7.57
CA ASP A 355 1.69 0.30 8.19
C ASP A 355 2.04 -1.04 8.86
N ASN A 356 1.05 -1.74 9.41
CA ASN A 356 1.26 -3.06 10.02
C ASN A 356 1.67 -4.10 8.97
N THR A 357 0.96 -4.16 7.84
CA THR A 357 1.29 -5.07 6.73
C THR A 357 2.69 -4.80 6.20
N MET A 358 3.04 -3.53 6.02
CA MET A 358 4.38 -3.16 5.55
C MET A 358 5.47 -3.44 6.58
N ASN A 359 5.20 -3.22 7.87
CA ASN A 359 6.14 -3.57 8.94
C ASN A 359 6.42 -5.08 8.99
N MET A 360 5.41 -5.94 8.78
CA MET A 360 5.61 -7.39 8.69
C MET A 360 6.57 -7.74 7.54
N ALA A 361 6.39 -7.13 6.36
CA ALA A 361 7.26 -7.34 5.20
C ALA A 361 8.71 -6.89 5.47
N VAL A 362 8.89 -5.70 6.05
CA VAL A 362 10.21 -5.16 6.44
C VAL A 362 10.90 -6.07 7.47
N GLN A 363 10.18 -6.55 8.48
CA GLN A 363 10.75 -7.46 9.48
C GLN A 363 11.14 -8.80 8.88
N TYR A 364 10.35 -9.33 7.95
CA TYR A 364 10.66 -10.55 7.25
C TYR A 364 11.90 -10.38 6.36
N GLU A 365 12.02 -9.29 5.63
CA GLU A 365 13.21 -8.95 4.83
C GLU A 365 14.46 -8.89 5.70
N LYS A 366 14.41 -8.17 6.83
CA LYS A 366 15.52 -8.06 7.78
C LYS A 366 15.94 -9.41 8.31
N PHE A 367 14.99 -10.24 8.70
CA PHE A 367 15.27 -11.59 9.19
C PHE A 367 16.03 -12.44 8.16
N LEU A 368 15.60 -12.43 6.91
CA LEU A 368 16.29 -13.14 5.84
C LEU A 368 17.66 -12.54 5.51
N ASN A 369 17.74 -11.22 5.46
CA ASN A 369 18.99 -10.54 5.15
C ASN A 369 20.09 -10.87 6.17
N GLU A 370 19.73 -10.88 7.47
CA GLU A 370 20.66 -11.31 8.52
C GLU A 370 21.14 -12.74 8.33
N PHE A 371 20.26 -13.67 7.96
CA PHE A 371 20.63 -15.05 7.65
C PHE A 371 21.64 -15.09 6.50
N PHE A 372 21.36 -14.43 5.38
CA PHE A 372 22.25 -14.42 4.22
C PHE A 372 23.62 -13.82 4.54
N LEU A 373 23.65 -12.70 5.27
CA LEU A 373 24.91 -12.07 5.70
C LEU A 373 25.72 -12.98 6.63
N ASN A 374 25.05 -13.70 7.54
CA ASN A 374 25.71 -14.65 8.42
C ASN A 374 26.29 -15.83 7.62
N VAL A 375 25.54 -16.39 6.65
CA VAL A 375 26.02 -17.48 5.79
C VAL A 375 27.22 -17.01 4.96
N LYS A 376 27.15 -15.86 4.30
CA LYS A 376 28.26 -15.27 3.54
C LYS A 376 29.51 -15.10 4.41
N CYS A 377 29.35 -14.58 5.64
CA CYS A 377 30.44 -14.44 6.59
C CYS A 377 31.09 -15.77 6.93
N ARG A 378 30.29 -16.84 7.18
CA ARG A 378 30.81 -18.19 7.46
C ARG A 378 31.54 -18.80 6.27
N ILE A 379 31.02 -18.65 5.06
CA ILE A 379 31.65 -19.15 3.82
C ILE A 379 33.04 -18.48 3.63
N ARG A 380 33.19 -17.18 3.91
CA ARG A 380 34.45 -16.46 3.81
C ARG A 380 35.44 -16.86 4.89
N SER A 381 34.95 -17.06 6.12
CA SER A 381 35.82 -17.29 7.27
C SER A 381 36.36 -18.73 7.33
N TYR A 382 35.63 -19.73 6.82
CA TYR A 382 35.96 -21.15 6.98
C TYR A 382 35.58 -21.95 5.74
N SER A 383 36.46 -22.87 5.35
CA SER A 383 36.13 -23.91 4.37
C SER A 383 36.03 -25.23 5.10
N PHE A 384 34.83 -25.59 5.59
CA PHE A 384 34.60 -26.82 6.30
C PHE A 384 33.52 -27.65 5.62
N THR A 385 33.83 -28.89 5.27
CA THR A 385 32.99 -29.75 4.42
C THR A 385 32.65 -31.11 5.04
N LYS A 386 33.14 -31.39 6.25
CA LYS A 386 32.88 -32.69 6.91
C LYS A 386 31.43 -32.80 7.36
N TRP A 387 30.89 -34.01 7.28
CA TRP A 387 29.54 -34.36 7.67
C TRP A 387 29.53 -35.15 8.96
N PHE A 388 28.63 -34.76 9.87
CA PHE A 388 28.32 -35.43 11.12
C PHE A 388 26.78 -35.54 11.22
N ASN A 389 26.27 -36.12 12.32
CA ASN A 389 24.82 -36.29 12.50
C ASN A 389 24.06 -34.96 12.40
N SER A 390 24.62 -33.86 12.90
CA SER A 390 23.98 -32.55 12.83
C SER A 390 23.80 -31.99 11.39
N GLU A 391 24.74 -32.32 10.49
CA GLU A 391 24.65 -31.97 9.07
C GLU A 391 23.61 -32.85 8.35
N LEU A 392 23.52 -34.12 8.72
CA LEU A 392 22.50 -35.04 8.20
C LEU A 392 21.11 -34.59 8.65
N GLU A 393 20.91 -34.29 9.93
CA GLU A 393 19.65 -33.75 10.45
C GLU A 393 19.24 -32.43 9.75
N LEU A 394 20.17 -31.50 9.55
CA LEU A 394 19.90 -30.28 8.84
C LEU A 394 19.54 -30.52 7.35
N LYS A 395 20.20 -31.49 6.71
CA LYS A 395 19.91 -31.90 5.34
C LYS A 395 18.52 -32.51 5.20
N GLU A 396 18.13 -33.36 6.16
CA GLU A 396 16.76 -33.92 6.21
C GLU A 396 15.72 -32.84 6.36
N LYS A 397 15.93 -31.86 7.27
CA LYS A 397 15.04 -30.69 7.42
C LYS A 397 14.98 -29.83 6.15
N PHE A 398 16.11 -29.67 5.46
CA PHE A 398 16.17 -28.97 4.19
C PHE A 398 15.36 -29.68 3.10
N GLN A 399 15.51 -31.03 3.00
CA GLN A 399 14.74 -31.81 2.04
C GLN A 399 13.23 -31.72 2.35
N PHE A 400 12.87 -31.90 3.62
CA PHE A 400 11.46 -31.73 4.06
C PHE A 400 10.90 -30.35 3.70
N ALA A 401 11.66 -29.26 3.92
CA ALA A 401 11.25 -27.92 3.56
C ALA A 401 11.03 -27.79 2.03
N LYS A 402 11.92 -28.36 1.21
CA LYS A 402 11.77 -28.34 -0.26
C LYS A 402 10.50 -29.05 -0.72
N ASP A 403 10.23 -30.21 -0.17
CA ASP A 403 9.06 -31.01 -0.53
C ASP A 403 7.77 -30.33 -0.06
N SER A 404 7.76 -29.79 1.16
CA SER A 404 6.64 -29.05 1.70
C SER A 404 6.37 -27.74 0.95
N ILE A 405 7.41 -27.00 0.55
CA ILE A 405 7.31 -25.82 -0.30
C ILE A 405 6.68 -26.16 -1.65
N ASN A 406 7.12 -27.27 -2.28
CA ASN A 406 6.54 -27.70 -3.54
C ASN A 406 5.05 -28.07 -3.38
N ILE A 407 4.67 -28.77 -2.30
CA ILE A 407 3.27 -29.08 -1.98
C ILE A 407 2.45 -27.79 -1.82
N ALA A 408 2.94 -26.81 -1.05
CA ALA A 408 2.25 -25.54 -0.84
C ALA A 408 2.09 -24.74 -2.14
N LEU A 409 3.09 -24.74 -3.03
CA LEU A 409 2.97 -24.11 -4.35
C LEU A 409 1.96 -24.81 -5.26
N CYS A 410 1.85 -26.15 -5.17
CA CYS A 410 0.86 -26.94 -5.87
C CYS A 410 -0.56 -26.77 -5.29
N ASP A 411 -0.66 -26.42 -4.02
CA ASP A 411 -1.93 -26.13 -3.36
C ASP A 411 -2.30 -24.65 -3.49
N ASN A 412 -2.87 -24.31 -4.63
CA ASN A 412 -3.40 -22.98 -4.91
C ASN A 412 -2.36 -21.84 -4.77
N ILE A 413 -1.09 -22.13 -5.07
CA ILE A 413 0.01 -21.15 -5.01
C ILE A 413 0.10 -20.49 -3.61
N ASP A 414 0.07 -21.28 -2.54
CA ASP A 414 0.10 -20.81 -1.16
C ASP A 414 1.48 -20.26 -0.78
N THR A 415 1.76 -19.03 -1.22
CA THR A 415 3.03 -18.34 -0.93
C THR A 415 3.19 -18.04 0.56
N ARG A 416 2.11 -17.86 1.31
CA ARG A 416 2.17 -17.62 2.76
C ARG A 416 2.80 -18.79 3.48
N THR A 417 2.30 -20.00 3.25
CA THR A 417 2.87 -21.23 3.81
C THR A 417 4.32 -21.43 3.35
N VAL A 418 4.64 -21.12 2.09
CA VAL A 418 6.02 -21.17 1.58
C VAL A 418 6.95 -20.27 2.40
N LEU A 419 6.54 -19.03 2.68
CA LEU A 419 7.36 -18.10 3.45
C LEU A 419 7.51 -18.53 4.93
N ASP A 420 6.50 -19.14 5.52
CA ASP A 420 6.58 -19.70 6.87
C ASP A 420 7.56 -20.91 6.92
N LEU A 421 7.53 -21.80 5.92
CA LEU A 421 8.49 -22.92 5.79
C LEU A 421 9.92 -22.43 5.58
N ILE A 422 10.12 -21.37 4.79
CA ILE A 422 11.44 -20.72 4.63
C ILE A 422 11.91 -20.14 5.97
N ARG A 423 11.03 -19.49 6.73
CA ARG A 423 11.35 -18.94 8.06
C ARG A 423 11.79 -20.05 9.01
N GLU A 424 11.10 -21.18 9.03
CA GLU A 424 11.45 -22.33 9.86
C GLU A 424 12.81 -22.92 9.44
N LEU A 425 13.04 -23.08 8.13
CA LEU A 425 14.33 -23.56 7.62
C LEU A 425 15.48 -22.64 8.03
N VAL A 426 15.31 -21.33 7.91
CA VAL A 426 16.29 -20.33 8.35
C VAL A 426 16.53 -20.41 9.86
N ALA A 427 15.47 -20.58 10.66
CA ALA A 427 15.60 -20.76 12.12
C ALA A 427 16.45 -22.02 12.44
N ASN A 428 16.19 -23.13 11.78
CA ASN A 428 16.99 -24.37 11.92
C ASN A 428 18.45 -24.13 11.53
N CYS A 429 18.75 -23.40 10.44
CA CYS A 429 20.11 -23.05 10.05
C CYS A 429 20.79 -22.15 11.11
N ASN A 430 20.08 -21.19 11.70
CA ASN A 430 20.63 -20.32 12.73
C ASN A 430 20.96 -21.11 14.00
N VAL A 431 20.10 -22.03 14.43
CA VAL A 431 20.37 -22.93 15.56
C VAL A 431 21.63 -23.77 15.28
N TYR A 432 21.72 -24.39 14.09
CA TYR A 432 22.88 -25.16 13.68
C TYR A 432 24.17 -24.30 13.68
N MET A 433 24.15 -23.10 13.10
CA MET A 433 25.32 -22.21 13.08
C MET A 433 25.77 -21.78 14.48
N ASN A 434 24.86 -21.65 15.43
CA ASN A 434 25.18 -21.27 16.82
C ASN A 434 25.73 -22.44 17.64
N GLN A 435 25.32 -23.68 17.35
CA GLN A 435 25.76 -24.86 18.04
C GLN A 435 27.13 -25.37 17.57
N ARG A 436 27.55 -24.95 16.37
CA ARG A 436 28.79 -25.45 15.74
C ARG A 436 29.82 -24.33 15.61
N LYS A 437 31.01 -24.53 16.17
CA LYS A 437 32.16 -23.63 15.98
C LYS A 437 32.56 -23.53 14.50
N ASN A 438 32.59 -24.67 13.80
CA ASN A 438 32.92 -24.79 12.38
C ASN A 438 31.75 -25.46 11.65
N PRO A 439 30.70 -24.70 11.22
CA PRO A 439 29.58 -25.28 10.49
C PRO A 439 29.98 -25.65 9.06
N ASN A 440 29.29 -26.62 8.47
CA ASN A 440 29.48 -27.02 7.08
C ASN A 440 28.99 -25.91 6.14
N THR A 441 29.95 -25.25 5.49
CA THR A 441 29.69 -24.08 4.64
C THR A 441 29.07 -24.46 3.29
N VAL A 442 29.31 -25.68 2.81
CA VAL A 442 28.70 -26.16 1.55
C VAL A 442 27.22 -26.37 1.72
N LEU A 443 26.79 -27.04 2.82
CA LEU A 443 25.36 -27.23 3.12
C LEU A 443 24.64 -25.90 3.32
N LEU A 444 25.22 -24.96 4.10
CA LEU A 444 24.66 -23.64 4.30
C LEU A 444 24.56 -22.86 3.00
N SER A 445 25.56 -22.92 2.13
CA SER A 445 25.54 -22.31 0.81
C SER A 445 24.42 -22.86 -0.07
N GLU A 446 24.25 -24.21 -0.08
CA GLU A 446 23.18 -24.87 -0.84
C GLU A 446 21.78 -24.37 -0.39
N ILE A 447 21.55 -24.35 0.93
CA ILE A 447 20.28 -23.84 1.50
C ILE A 447 20.05 -22.38 1.13
N ALA A 448 21.06 -21.54 1.33
CA ALA A 448 20.94 -20.10 1.02
C ALA A 448 20.71 -19.84 -0.47
N LYS A 449 21.36 -20.59 -1.37
CA LYS A 449 21.12 -20.54 -2.81
C LYS A 449 19.68 -20.96 -3.17
N TYR A 450 19.18 -22.03 -2.53
CA TYR A 450 17.80 -22.46 -2.74
C TYR A 450 16.79 -21.37 -2.33
N ILE A 451 16.96 -20.78 -1.14
CA ILE A 451 16.11 -19.69 -0.67
C ILE A 451 16.20 -18.48 -1.63
N THR A 452 17.42 -18.09 -2.05
CA THR A 452 17.61 -17.01 -3.02
C THR A 452 16.86 -17.28 -4.33
N LYS A 453 16.96 -18.53 -4.85
CA LYS A 453 16.25 -18.96 -6.06
C LYS A 453 14.73 -18.81 -5.91
N MET A 454 14.17 -19.16 -4.76
CA MET A 454 12.74 -18.97 -4.50
C MET A 454 12.35 -17.48 -4.60
N PHE A 455 13.15 -16.57 -4.04
CA PHE A 455 12.88 -15.14 -4.12
C PHE A 455 13.12 -14.54 -5.52
N ILE A 456 13.98 -15.15 -6.34
CA ILE A 456 14.09 -14.83 -7.77
C ILE A 456 12.82 -15.25 -8.50
N ILE A 457 12.30 -16.46 -8.26
CA ILE A 457 11.03 -16.94 -8.85
C ILE A 457 9.87 -16.02 -8.45
N PHE A 458 9.82 -15.57 -7.21
CA PHE A 458 8.80 -14.62 -6.72
C PHE A 458 9.02 -13.18 -7.16
N GLY A 459 10.09 -12.87 -7.88
CA GLY A 459 10.42 -11.53 -8.35
C GLY A 459 10.84 -10.54 -7.26
N ALA A 460 11.10 -11.00 -6.03
CA ALA A 460 11.65 -10.18 -4.95
C ALA A 460 13.15 -9.93 -5.10
N ILE A 461 13.80 -10.71 -5.97
CA ILE A 461 15.19 -10.56 -6.42
C ILE A 461 15.16 -10.57 -7.95
N SER A 462 15.98 -9.72 -8.60
CA SER A 462 16.08 -9.69 -10.07
C SER A 462 16.55 -11.04 -10.61
N SER A 463 16.01 -11.47 -11.75
CA SER A 463 16.38 -12.72 -12.43
C SER A 463 17.84 -12.79 -12.89
N SER A 464 18.48 -11.64 -13.08
CA SER A 464 19.89 -11.50 -13.45
C SER A 464 20.85 -11.67 -12.26
N TYR A 465 20.35 -11.76 -11.03
CA TYR A 465 21.17 -11.86 -9.83
C TYR A 465 21.67 -13.30 -9.63
N ASP A 466 22.97 -13.48 -9.53
CA ASP A 466 23.65 -14.79 -9.44
C ASP A 466 24.52 -14.91 -8.16
N SER A 467 24.06 -14.36 -7.06
CA SER A 467 24.74 -14.46 -5.76
C SER A 467 23.75 -14.92 -4.68
N ILE A 468 24.25 -15.16 -3.47
CA ILE A 468 23.42 -15.54 -2.33
C ILE A 468 22.77 -14.30 -1.72
N GLY A 469 21.47 -14.38 -1.45
CA GLY A 469 20.71 -13.40 -0.68
C GLY A 469 20.26 -12.18 -1.49
N PHE A 470 19.93 -11.11 -0.79
CA PHE A 470 19.47 -9.88 -1.41
C PHE A 470 20.63 -9.06 -1.96
N PRO A 471 20.49 -8.44 -3.14
CA PRO A 471 21.48 -7.48 -3.63
C PRO A 471 21.55 -6.26 -2.70
N ILE A 472 22.74 -5.67 -2.59
CA ILE A 472 22.99 -4.50 -1.73
C ILE A 472 22.35 -3.25 -2.35
N ASP A 473 22.42 -3.12 -3.68
CA ASP A 473 21.77 -2.08 -4.47
C ASP A 473 20.99 -2.75 -5.61
N ASP A 474 19.88 -2.15 -6.02
CA ASP A 474 19.03 -2.68 -7.11
C ASP A 474 19.70 -2.63 -8.50
N GLU A 475 20.89 -2.01 -8.63
CA GLU A 475 21.65 -1.96 -9.86
C GLU A 475 22.71 -3.08 -9.93
N ALA A 476 22.79 -3.71 -11.10
CA ALA A 476 23.61 -4.90 -11.43
C ALA A 476 25.16 -4.74 -11.29
N VAL A 477 25.64 -3.65 -10.70
CA VAL A 477 27.07 -3.32 -10.58
C VAL A 477 27.75 -4.01 -9.39
N SER A 478 27.02 -4.67 -8.49
CA SER A 478 27.55 -4.97 -7.14
C SER A 478 28.38 -6.25 -6.97
N LYS A 479 28.39 -7.21 -7.92
CA LYS A 479 29.07 -8.49 -7.71
C LYS A 479 30.59 -8.35 -7.57
N ASN A 480 31.21 -7.52 -8.40
CA ASN A 480 32.66 -7.26 -8.36
C ASN A 480 33.08 -6.41 -7.15
N VAL A 481 32.21 -5.55 -6.65
CA VAL A 481 32.52 -4.63 -5.54
C VAL A 481 32.59 -5.40 -4.22
N GLU A 482 31.62 -6.27 -3.92
CA GLU A 482 31.63 -7.06 -2.67
C GLU A 482 32.86 -7.96 -2.60
N GLU A 483 33.17 -8.70 -3.67
CA GLU A 483 34.33 -9.59 -3.73
C GLU A 483 35.65 -8.84 -3.62
N THR A 484 35.73 -7.63 -4.16
CA THR A 484 36.93 -6.81 -4.13
C THR A 484 37.13 -6.12 -2.78
N VAL A 485 36.10 -5.57 -2.18
CA VAL A 485 36.21 -4.74 -0.97
C VAL A 485 36.23 -5.57 0.31
N MET A 486 35.53 -6.70 0.35
CA MET A 486 35.43 -7.51 1.58
C MET A 486 36.78 -7.95 2.17
N PRO A 487 37.79 -8.40 1.40
CA PRO A 487 39.10 -8.75 1.98
C PRO A 487 39.76 -7.62 2.75
N TYR A 488 39.67 -6.39 2.24
CA TYR A 488 40.23 -5.20 2.92
C TYR A 488 39.47 -4.85 4.18
N LEU A 489 38.14 -4.97 4.16
CA LEU A 489 37.31 -4.72 5.34
C LEU A 489 37.51 -5.79 6.43
N GLU A 490 37.77 -7.04 6.06
CA GLU A 490 38.12 -8.11 7.01
C GLU A 490 39.46 -7.86 7.67
N ILE A 491 40.48 -7.39 6.92
CA ILE A 491 41.76 -6.98 7.47
C ILE A 491 41.58 -5.84 8.46
N LEU A 492 40.78 -4.81 8.12
CA LEU A 492 40.49 -3.67 9.00
C LEU A 492 39.74 -4.15 10.26
N GLY A 493 38.75 -5.03 10.13
CA GLY A 493 38.00 -5.59 11.26
C GLY A 493 38.91 -6.36 12.22
N ASN A 494 39.78 -7.22 11.69
CA ASN A 494 40.74 -7.99 12.46
C ASN A 494 41.78 -7.09 13.14
N PHE A 495 42.25 -6.03 12.47
CA PHE A 495 43.15 -5.06 13.05
C PHE A 495 42.50 -4.34 14.23
N ARG A 496 41.26 -3.80 14.03
CA ARG A 496 40.50 -3.16 15.09
C ARG A 496 40.28 -4.07 16.29
N GLU A 497 39.96 -5.34 16.08
CA GLU A 497 39.73 -6.33 17.14
C GLU A 497 41.00 -6.53 17.99
N LYS A 498 42.16 -6.65 17.34
CA LYS A 498 43.44 -6.74 18.04
C LYS A 498 43.74 -5.49 18.87
N VAL A 499 43.55 -4.31 18.29
CA VAL A 499 43.74 -3.01 18.98
C VAL A 499 42.80 -2.90 20.18
N ARG A 500 41.54 -3.25 20.03
CA ARG A 500 40.51 -3.25 21.08
C ARG A 500 40.87 -4.20 22.24
N ASN A 501 41.37 -5.39 21.93
CA ASN A 501 41.79 -6.37 22.95
C ASN A 501 43.03 -5.90 23.70
N CYS A 502 44.01 -5.30 23.03
CA CYS A 502 45.15 -4.67 23.67
C CYS A 502 44.72 -3.48 24.56
N ALA A 503 43.80 -2.62 24.08
CA ALA A 503 43.28 -1.50 24.83
C ALA A 503 42.51 -1.93 26.09
N LYS A 504 41.75 -3.02 26.04
CA LYS A 504 41.09 -3.60 27.23
C LYS A 504 42.11 -4.06 28.27
N THR A 505 43.18 -4.75 27.84
CA THR A 505 44.24 -5.21 28.72
C THR A 505 45.01 -4.06 29.37
N LEU A 506 45.27 -3.00 28.62
CA LEU A 506 45.97 -1.82 29.08
C LEU A 506 45.05 -0.80 29.78
N LYS A 507 43.73 -1.04 29.88
CA LYS A 507 42.72 -0.11 30.38
C LYS A 507 42.75 1.27 29.70
N ALA A 508 43.11 1.31 28.42
CA ALA A 508 43.20 2.53 27.62
C ALA A 508 41.81 2.91 27.06
N ASN A 509 41.04 3.67 27.83
CA ASN A 509 39.65 4.03 27.49
C ASN A 509 39.54 4.86 26.21
N ASP A 510 40.47 5.75 25.93
CA ASP A 510 40.49 6.60 24.74
C ASP A 510 40.59 5.76 23.45
N ILE A 511 41.45 4.72 23.48
CA ILE A 511 41.58 3.78 22.34
C ILE A 511 40.30 2.94 22.17
N LEU A 512 39.65 2.55 23.27
CA LEU A 512 38.36 1.82 23.19
C LEU A 512 37.27 2.69 22.55
N GLN A 513 37.22 4.00 22.94
CA GLN A 513 36.25 4.95 22.35
C GLN A 513 36.48 5.13 20.84
N GLU A 514 37.76 5.23 20.38
CA GLU A 514 38.06 5.29 18.95
C GLU A 514 37.69 4.01 18.20
N CYS A 515 37.90 2.84 18.80
CA CYS A 515 37.44 1.58 18.23
C CYS A 515 35.89 1.52 18.11
N ASP A 516 35.17 2.06 19.09
CA ASP A 516 33.72 2.13 19.06
C ASP A 516 33.23 3.20 18.06
N ARG A 517 33.92 4.37 17.99
CA ARG A 517 33.62 5.40 16.99
C ARG A 517 33.80 4.90 15.55
N LEU A 518 34.85 4.13 15.29
CA LEU A 518 35.05 3.49 13.97
C LEU A 518 33.87 2.57 13.62
N ARG A 519 33.41 1.72 14.56
CA ARG A 519 32.31 0.78 14.37
C ARG A 519 30.95 1.48 14.24
N ASP A 520 30.66 2.44 15.12
CA ASP A 520 29.31 2.96 15.29
C ASP A 520 29.06 4.26 14.50
N ASP A 521 30.13 5.01 14.17
CA ASP A 521 29.99 6.30 13.53
C ASP A 521 30.61 6.39 12.12
N ILE A 522 31.79 5.83 11.89
CA ILE A 522 32.52 6.00 10.63
C ILE A 522 32.08 4.97 9.60
N LEU A 523 32.19 3.70 9.90
CA LEU A 523 31.90 2.60 8.97
C LEU A 523 30.45 2.51 8.51
N PRO A 524 29.43 2.83 9.34
CA PRO A 524 28.04 2.89 8.87
C PRO A 524 27.81 3.91 7.75
N ASN A 525 28.59 5.00 7.70
CA ASN A 525 28.47 6.02 6.65
C ASN A 525 28.91 5.53 5.27
N VAL A 526 29.62 4.41 5.20
CA VAL A 526 30.03 3.75 3.96
C VAL A 526 29.39 2.37 3.76
N GLY A 527 28.29 2.09 4.50
CA GLY A 527 27.54 0.84 4.37
C GLY A 527 28.23 -0.39 4.97
N VAL A 528 29.15 -0.21 5.94
CA VAL A 528 29.84 -1.31 6.60
C VAL A 528 29.36 -1.45 8.04
N ARG A 529 28.90 -2.65 8.41
CA ARG A 529 28.52 -3.02 9.79
C ARG A 529 29.55 -3.98 10.38
N LEU A 530 30.12 -3.61 11.53
CA LEU A 530 30.99 -4.47 12.32
C LEU A 530 30.23 -5.00 13.53
N GLU A 531 30.35 -6.31 13.78
CA GLU A 531 29.79 -6.98 14.96
C GLU A 531 30.92 -7.60 15.76
N ASP A 532 31.06 -7.17 17.03
CA ASP A 532 32.04 -7.72 17.95
C ASP A 532 31.64 -9.16 18.35
N SER A 533 32.57 -10.10 18.33
CA SER A 533 32.36 -11.47 18.75
C SER A 533 33.04 -11.75 20.08
N ASN A 534 32.40 -12.51 20.96
CA ASN A 534 33.02 -12.93 22.24
C ASN A 534 34.04 -14.06 22.07
N GLU A 535 34.06 -14.77 20.95
CA GLU A 535 34.84 -15.99 20.75
C GLU A 535 35.72 -16.00 19.49
N GLY A 536 35.89 -14.92 18.78
CA GLY A 536 36.66 -14.96 17.53
C GLY A 536 36.75 -13.63 16.79
N ALA A 537 37.07 -13.70 15.49
CA ALA A 537 37.21 -12.54 14.63
C ALA A 537 35.94 -11.73 14.52
N CYS A 538 36.10 -10.39 14.44
CA CYS A 538 35.02 -9.45 14.19
C CYS A 538 34.27 -9.83 12.89
N LYS A 539 32.93 -9.85 12.94
CA LYS A 539 32.12 -10.09 11.75
C LYS A 539 31.93 -8.80 10.98
N VAL A 540 32.30 -8.83 9.70
CA VAL A 540 32.14 -7.71 8.79
C VAL A 540 31.00 -7.98 7.82
N LYS A 541 30.06 -7.04 7.68
CA LYS A 541 28.92 -7.13 6.78
C LYS A 541 28.83 -5.87 5.94
N LEU A 542 28.62 -6.04 4.62
CA LEU A 542 28.22 -4.96 3.74
C LEU A 542 26.69 -4.88 3.74
N VAL A 543 26.15 -3.72 3.98
CA VAL A 543 24.71 -3.46 4.13
C VAL A 543 24.38 -2.20 3.35
N ASN A 544 23.14 -2.06 2.89
CA ASN A 544 22.72 -0.81 2.27
C ASN A 544 22.93 0.35 3.24
N ARG A 545 23.66 1.37 2.75
CA ARG A 545 24.09 2.55 3.55
C ARG A 545 22.88 3.29 4.14
N GLU A 546 21.85 3.51 3.34
CA GLU A 546 20.67 4.28 3.76
C GLU A 546 19.87 3.55 4.83
N GLU A 547 19.72 2.23 4.70
CA GLU A 547 19.07 1.40 5.73
C GLU A 547 19.84 1.45 7.04
N LEU A 548 21.17 1.33 6.98
CA LEU A 548 22.02 1.36 8.17
C LEU A 548 21.96 2.71 8.88
N LEU A 549 21.92 3.81 8.13
CA LEU A 549 21.77 5.15 8.68
C LEU A 549 20.38 5.37 9.29
N LYS A 550 19.32 4.89 8.65
CA LYS A 550 17.96 4.93 9.22
C LYS A 550 17.86 4.13 10.51
N GLU A 551 18.47 2.93 10.57
CA GLU A 551 18.51 2.14 11.80
C GLU A 551 19.22 2.87 12.95
N LYS A 552 20.33 3.56 12.63
CA LYS A 552 21.08 4.38 13.57
C LYS A 552 20.25 5.55 14.10
N GLU A 553 19.52 6.25 13.25
CA GLU A 553 18.63 7.34 13.64
C GLU A 553 17.49 6.87 14.54
N ILE A 554 16.84 5.77 14.17
CA ILE A 554 15.77 5.16 14.98
C ILE A 554 16.30 4.77 16.36
N LYS A 555 17.49 4.16 16.42
CA LYS A 555 18.12 3.77 17.69
C LYS A 555 18.43 4.98 18.56
N LYS A 556 18.99 6.04 17.99
CA LYS A 556 19.25 7.31 18.71
C LYS A 556 17.95 7.94 19.23
N LYS A 557 16.90 7.94 18.43
CA LYS A 557 15.60 8.48 18.83
C LYS A 557 14.99 7.70 20.00
N LEU A 558 15.02 6.36 19.95
CA LEU A 558 14.55 5.49 21.03
C LEU A 558 15.37 5.64 22.31
N GLU A 559 16.69 5.86 22.22
CA GLU A 559 17.53 6.10 23.37
C GLU A 559 17.20 7.48 24.00
N LEU A 560 17.00 8.50 23.18
CA LEU A 560 16.58 9.83 23.66
C LEU A 560 15.22 9.78 24.35
N GLU A 561 14.25 9.09 23.78
CA GLU A 561 12.92 8.88 24.38
C GLU A 561 13.02 8.17 25.74
N LYS A 562 13.85 7.13 25.85
CA LYS A 562 14.07 6.43 27.13
C LYS A 562 14.71 7.34 28.18
N ILE A 563 15.64 8.21 27.77
CA ILE A 563 16.26 9.19 28.68
C ILE A 563 15.22 10.19 29.18
N LEU A 564 14.41 10.76 28.27
CA LEU A 564 13.34 11.70 28.59
C LEU A 564 12.28 11.08 29.48
N GLU A 565 11.87 9.83 29.20
CA GLU A 565 10.93 9.12 30.05
C GLU A 565 11.47 8.86 31.46
N LYS A 566 12.75 8.50 31.57
CA LYS A 566 13.44 8.31 32.85
C LYS A 566 13.53 9.60 33.64
N GLU A 567 13.82 10.71 32.99
CA GLU A 567 13.83 12.05 33.62
C GLU A 567 12.42 12.46 34.07
N LYS A 568 11.40 12.23 33.23
CA LYS A 568 10.01 12.51 33.57
C LYS A 568 9.56 11.72 34.80
N ARG A 569 9.85 10.42 34.84
CA ARG A 569 9.57 9.57 36.02
C ARG A 569 10.31 10.04 37.26
N LYS A 570 11.54 10.55 37.10
CA LYS A 570 12.34 11.08 38.23
C LYS A 570 11.76 12.39 38.75
N THR A 571 11.29 13.28 37.88
CA THR A 571 10.63 14.54 38.27
C THR A 571 9.27 14.29 38.90
N GLU A 572 8.46 13.36 38.36
CA GLU A 572 7.17 12.95 38.95
C GLU A 572 7.36 12.32 40.35
N ALA A 573 8.36 11.45 40.48
CA ALA A 573 8.69 10.84 41.79
C ALA A 573 9.16 11.91 42.80
N ALA A 574 9.96 12.87 42.34
CA ALA A 574 10.40 13.99 43.19
C ALA A 574 9.22 14.89 43.61
N ALA A 575 8.27 15.16 42.68
CA ALA A 575 7.07 15.93 42.96
C ALA A 575 6.17 15.21 44.01
N VAL A 576 5.97 13.91 43.83
CA VAL A 576 5.21 13.08 44.77
C VAL A 576 5.90 13.04 46.16
N ALA A 577 7.23 12.93 46.16
CA ALA A 577 8.00 12.97 47.44
C ALA A 577 7.88 14.33 48.11
N ALA A 578 7.95 15.44 47.36
CA ALA A 578 7.76 16.79 47.89
C ALA A 578 6.35 17.01 48.48
N VAL A 579 5.31 16.52 47.82
CA VAL A 579 3.94 16.57 48.35
C VAL A 579 3.79 15.76 49.63
N LYS A 580 4.37 14.55 49.68
CA LYS A 580 4.37 13.73 50.91
C LYS A 580 5.14 14.40 52.05
N GLU A 581 6.25 15.04 51.74
CA GLU A 581 7.06 15.78 52.70
C GLU A 581 6.33 17.03 53.20
N ALA A 582 5.64 17.76 52.33
CA ALA A 582 4.80 18.88 52.70
C ALA A 582 3.63 18.46 53.61
N GLN A 583 3.01 17.30 53.33
CA GLN A 583 1.96 16.74 54.18
C GLN A 583 2.44 16.36 55.58
N LYS A 584 3.68 15.87 55.75
CA LYS A 584 4.25 15.57 57.05
C LYS A 584 4.43 16.80 57.95
N ARG A 585 4.60 17.99 57.35
CA ARG A 585 4.77 19.26 58.06
C ARG A 585 3.49 19.84 58.62
N ILE A 586 2.33 19.33 58.22
CA ILE A 586 1.03 19.82 58.71
C ILE A 586 0.81 19.32 60.13
N SER A 587 0.59 20.25 61.08
CA SER A 587 0.26 19.94 62.44
C SER A 587 -1.04 19.13 62.55
N PRO A 588 -1.13 18.11 63.39
CA PRO A 588 -2.36 17.34 63.61
C PRO A 588 -3.57 18.20 64.00
N ASN A 589 -3.34 19.31 64.70
CA ASN A 589 -4.39 20.24 65.15
C ASN A 589 -4.91 21.12 63.93
N ASP A 590 -4.10 21.31 62.90
CA ASP A 590 -4.43 22.20 61.80
C ASP A 590 -4.89 21.42 60.56
N MET A 591 -4.64 20.12 60.46
CA MET A 591 -4.88 19.33 59.26
C MET A 591 -6.31 19.43 58.75
N PHE A 592 -7.31 19.44 59.64
CA PHE A 592 -8.72 19.57 59.26
C PHE A 592 -9.15 21.04 59.13
N ARG A 593 -8.45 21.98 59.77
CA ARG A 593 -8.71 23.43 59.65
C ARG A 593 -8.32 23.96 58.26
N LEU A 594 -7.42 23.27 57.58
CA LEU A 594 -7.05 23.56 56.19
C LEU A 594 -8.13 23.12 55.19
N GLU A 595 -9.01 22.16 55.59
CA GLU A 595 -10.13 21.68 54.74
C GLU A 595 -11.42 22.48 55.01
N LYS A 596 -11.37 23.82 54.87
CA LYS A 596 -12.48 24.74 55.11
C LYS A 596 -13.76 24.45 54.32
N ASP A 597 -13.61 23.81 53.17
CA ASP A 597 -14.75 23.42 52.32
C ASP A 597 -15.50 22.19 52.85
N LYS A 598 -14.95 21.47 53.85
CA LYS A 598 -15.55 20.24 54.39
C LYS A 598 -16.06 20.40 55.84
N TYR A 599 -15.46 21.31 56.62
CA TYR A 599 -15.74 21.41 58.03
C TYR A 599 -15.81 22.87 58.49
N SER A 600 -16.79 23.21 59.32
CA SER A 600 -17.07 24.58 59.76
C SER A 600 -16.69 24.86 61.23
N GLN A 601 -16.71 23.86 62.13
CA GLN A 601 -16.38 24.02 63.56
C GLN A 601 -15.51 22.88 64.03
N PHE A 602 -14.62 23.16 65.01
CA PHE A 602 -13.60 22.26 65.51
C PHE A 602 -13.59 22.27 67.06
N ASP A 603 -13.14 21.20 67.68
CA ASP A 603 -12.86 21.12 69.10
C ASP A 603 -11.46 21.68 69.44
N ASP A 604 -11.11 21.70 70.74
CA ASP A 604 -9.83 22.18 71.24
C ASP A 604 -8.60 21.41 70.70
N LYS A 605 -8.83 20.19 70.19
CA LYS A 605 -7.79 19.34 69.54
C LYS A 605 -7.77 19.43 68.07
N GLY A 606 -8.56 20.35 67.43
CA GLY A 606 -8.63 20.52 66.00
C GLY A 606 -9.45 19.48 65.22
N LEU A 607 -10.24 18.63 65.94
CA LEU A 607 -11.15 17.68 65.33
C LEU A 607 -12.44 18.38 64.83
N PRO A 608 -12.94 18.13 63.68
CA PRO A 608 -14.18 18.71 63.20
C PRO A 608 -15.39 18.23 64.00
N THR A 609 -16.24 19.18 64.43
CA THR A 609 -17.50 18.93 65.10
C THR A 609 -18.73 19.10 64.22
N HIS A 610 -18.61 19.95 63.16
CA HIS A 610 -19.68 20.23 62.20
C HIS A 610 -19.11 20.20 60.79
N ASP A 611 -19.93 19.74 59.82
CA ASP A 611 -19.62 19.77 58.42
C ASP A 611 -19.69 21.21 57.82
N ALA A 612 -19.44 21.38 56.54
CA ALA A 612 -19.48 22.68 55.88
C ALA A 612 -20.85 23.35 55.94
N GLU A 613 -21.93 22.57 56.03
CA GLU A 613 -23.32 23.04 56.12
C GLU A 613 -23.77 23.33 57.58
N GLY A 614 -22.88 23.18 58.57
CA GLY A 614 -23.16 23.42 59.95
C GLY A 614 -23.89 22.27 60.67
N LYS A 615 -23.97 21.07 60.08
CA LYS A 615 -24.61 19.91 60.64
C LYS A 615 -23.63 19.10 61.51
N LYS A 616 -24.06 18.62 62.69
CA LYS A 616 -23.20 17.90 63.61
C LYS A 616 -22.70 16.58 63.02
N ILE A 617 -21.40 16.34 63.08
CA ILE A 617 -20.75 15.13 62.52
C ILE A 617 -21.20 13.86 63.32
N SER A 618 -21.48 12.79 62.55
CA SER A 618 -21.89 11.51 63.09
C SER A 618 -20.77 10.83 63.94
N LYS A 619 -21.14 10.07 65.01
CA LYS A 619 -20.16 9.33 65.83
C LYS A 619 -19.25 8.41 65.02
N GLY A 620 -19.72 7.83 63.88
CA GLY A 620 -18.94 6.97 63.04
C GLY A 620 -17.87 7.74 62.27
N LEU A 621 -18.22 8.89 61.67
CA LEU A 621 -17.30 9.76 60.98
C LEU A 621 -16.27 10.38 61.94
N LEU A 622 -16.67 10.79 63.13
CA LEU A 622 -15.75 11.30 64.12
C LEU A 622 -14.66 10.30 64.50
N LYS A 623 -14.99 9.01 64.68
CA LYS A 623 -13.99 7.96 64.93
C LYS A 623 -13.01 7.79 63.75
N LYS A 624 -13.48 7.98 62.54
CA LYS A 624 -12.63 7.91 61.33
C LYS A 624 -11.67 9.10 61.27
N LEU A 625 -12.14 10.29 61.58
CA LEU A 625 -11.31 11.51 61.61
C LEU A 625 -10.27 11.45 62.73
N GLN A 626 -10.63 10.91 63.93
CA GLN A 626 -9.67 10.66 64.99
C GLN A 626 -8.52 9.73 64.57
N LYS A 627 -8.84 8.63 63.84
CA LYS A 627 -7.79 7.74 63.33
C LYS A 627 -6.87 8.44 62.29
N LEU A 628 -7.42 9.30 61.46
CA LEU A 628 -6.64 10.09 60.48
C LEU A 628 -5.74 11.09 61.21
N GLN A 629 -6.23 11.74 62.25
CA GLN A 629 -5.44 12.67 63.08
C GLN A 629 -4.29 11.96 63.78
N GLN A 630 -4.52 10.79 64.36
CA GLN A 630 -3.50 9.97 65.06
C GLN A 630 -2.43 9.49 64.00
N ALA A 631 -2.85 9.17 62.78
CA ALA A 631 -1.90 8.82 61.71
C ALA A 631 -1.06 10.02 61.27
N GLN A 632 -1.63 11.22 61.23
CA GLN A 632 -0.92 12.45 60.95
C GLN A 632 0.03 12.83 62.07
N GLU A 633 -0.37 12.65 63.33
CA GLU A 633 0.46 12.90 64.52
C GLU A 633 1.74 12.06 64.51
N LYS A 634 1.66 10.78 64.14
CA LYS A 634 2.85 9.95 63.95
C LYS A 634 3.80 10.53 62.89
N LYS A 635 3.26 10.91 61.73
CA LYS A 635 4.04 11.48 60.63
C LYS A 635 4.68 12.83 60.98
N TYR A 636 3.96 13.65 61.73
CA TYR A 636 4.42 14.95 62.19
C TYR A 636 5.51 14.82 63.26
N ASN A 637 5.40 13.87 64.19
CA ASN A 637 6.43 13.57 65.18
C ASN A 637 7.69 12.99 64.56
N GLU A 638 7.56 12.13 63.53
CA GLU A 638 8.70 11.65 62.70
C GLU A 638 9.42 12.81 62.01
N TYR A 639 8.66 13.80 61.51
CA TYR A 639 9.22 15.00 60.90
C TYR A 639 9.97 15.86 61.91
N LEU A 640 9.38 16.12 63.08
CA LEU A 640 10.01 16.89 64.17
C LEU A 640 11.30 16.23 64.65
N THR A 641 11.30 14.90 64.83
CA THR A 641 12.48 14.14 65.25
C THR A 641 13.59 14.20 64.20
N SER A 642 13.23 14.13 62.92
CA SER A 642 14.22 14.26 61.81
C SER A 642 14.82 15.67 61.73
N THR A 643 14.05 16.71 62.05
CA THR A 643 14.50 18.09 62.03
C THR A 643 15.40 18.43 63.24
N GLN A 644 15.17 17.81 64.38
CA GLN A 644 16.02 17.95 65.58
C GLN A 644 17.36 17.21 65.42
N ASN A 645 17.40 16.08 64.72
CA ASN A 645 18.63 15.33 64.47
C ASN A 645 19.46 15.88 63.32
N GLY A 646 18.96 16.84 62.52
CA GLY A 646 19.65 17.49 61.43
C GLY A 646 20.37 18.81 61.83
N CYS A 647 20.34 19.20 63.10
CA CYS A 647 21.02 20.38 63.66
C CYS A 647 22.15 20.01 64.64
N LEU A 648 22.71 18.82 64.55
CA LEU A 648 23.92 18.42 65.25
C LEU A 648 25.05 18.18 64.31
#